data_5ad3f17458f330201a530bf4efd14181
#
_entry.id   5ad3f17458f330201a530bf4efd14181
#
_cell.length_a   1.000
_cell.length_b   1.000
_cell.length_c   1.000
_cell.angle_alpha   90.00
_cell.angle_beta   90.00
_cell.angle_gamma   90.00
#
_symmetry.space_group_name_H-M   'P 1'
#
loop_
_entity.id
_entity.type
_entity.pdbx_description
1 polymer ?
#
loop_
_entity_poly.entity_id
_entity_poly.type
_entity_poly.pdbx_seq_one_letter_code
_entity_poly.pdbx_strand_id
1 'polypeptide(L)'
;MSFDQDPNVEVVRKEDGAAQSLDHVQQPWPVPGTGLQQPSDPTNAAHQYLLTVAGDYHIPSGVLQDTPTAFTPPAAYSESAAEPLFNLKALPTRDRFRSKAVTYQQTFHNVPVWDAKLSITVNDENRVINSSSSIHPAGVKVDEPKADAKYIRNPVGQDDLRQLLALNAVADGVNIKYEQANQQQLYVYRYSGDNRQEVADASVPTLILPPVPETIDEGRDYIVKEVLFALELSGHGNLNWRALVEVGDGTILYLRALTAGLHGWVFSRDPATKLAHSAPPTTGDVDELNRLRERLFLPDIIISSPQALKGKYAEIRDIQSPASIPPTVLSDEFKDSVESDRFAATSAYRHIAKLFRLPMELGVPIKVLFNNTQFPVPVDHRALNNQVNAQAPGNATGNGSGGFLFGSSALNSRIGIAADFRIAAHEFGHALLWDAISSPNFGFAHSAGDALGAIYCDPGSNATDRFDTFPWSVVRRRHDRKITDGWAWDGPVFRADIWRQYDCEQILSTTLFRLYCALGGDAIGDYDRQVWASRYTLYLILGGIASLTTKMDMPHQYVSAMIAADNGLVLGYPGGAARKIIRWSFEKQGLYHPLNRPNPVTIRGPPPAVDVYINDGRDGEYDYISNFGDAPGVWNRHAPDGVPVNQPPVVGVTNYCYVAVKNRGTQDVGTAQVRVDVATGPWAMWQADFAIAGGVQSINGPILANKGNTITAGPFQWIPSPPASVDRYTLLASVSATGDLASTDQTSGLRCALGPTDINNLVPFDNNLAIRHLWA
;
A
#
# COMPACT_ATOMS: atom_id res chain seq x y z
N MET A 1 -41.48 9.60 24.83
CA MET A 1 -40.61 9.85 26.01
C MET A 1 -39.19 9.63 25.54
N SER A 2 -38.25 10.54 25.80
CA SER A 2 -36.83 10.26 25.54
C SER A 2 -36.25 9.55 26.77
N PHE A 3 -35.48 8.51 26.56
CA PHE A 3 -34.83 7.75 27.63
C PHE A 3 -33.61 8.49 28.25
N ASP A 4 -33.23 9.66 27.74
CA ASP A 4 -32.10 10.44 28.27
C ASP A 4 -32.22 10.86 29.75
N GLN A 5 -33.46 10.86 30.29
CA GLN A 5 -33.70 11.23 31.67
C GLN A 5 -34.08 10.01 32.56
N ASP A 6 -34.08 8.82 31.98
CA ASP A 6 -34.36 7.59 32.73
C ASP A 6 -33.07 7.06 33.38
N PRO A 7 -32.94 7.08 34.71
CA PRO A 7 -31.74 6.59 35.39
C PRO A 7 -31.49 5.09 35.23
N ASN A 8 -32.49 4.34 34.71
CA ASN A 8 -32.36 2.93 34.41
C ASN A 8 -31.80 2.65 33.02
N VAL A 9 -31.61 3.69 32.18
CA VAL A 9 -31.15 3.51 30.78
C VAL A 9 -29.90 4.29 30.52
N GLU A 10 -28.85 3.62 30.10
CA GLU A 10 -27.66 4.25 29.56
C GLU A 10 -27.84 4.44 28.04
N VAL A 11 -27.69 5.69 27.57
CA VAL A 11 -27.92 6.08 26.18
C VAL A 11 -26.61 6.52 25.56
N VAL A 12 -26.17 5.84 24.48
CA VAL A 12 -25.07 6.27 23.61
C VAL A 12 -25.67 6.85 22.34
N ARG A 13 -25.23 8.05 21.93
CA ARG A 13 -25.75 8.74 20.74
C ARG A 13 -24.69 8.87 19.64
N LYS A 14 -25.16 8.83 18.39
CA LYS A 14 -24.39 9.19 17.20
C LYS A 14 -24.27 10.72 17.08
N GLU A 15 -23.40 11.18 16.18
CA GLU A 15 -23.22 12.61 15.89
C GLU A 15 -24.51 13.32 15.44
N ASP A 16 -25.41 12.62 14.76
CA ASP A 16 -26.72 13.12 14.30
C ASP A 16 -27.78 13.18 15.41
N GLY A 17 -27.42 12.81 16.65
CA GLY A 17 -28.28 12.79 17.81
C GLY A 17 -29.16 11.54 17.95
N ALA A 18 -29.23 10.66 16.95
CA ALA A 18 -29.93 9.38 17.06
C ALA A 18 -29.22 8.44 18.06
N ALA A 19 -29.95 7.61 18.77
CA ALA A 19 -29.35 6.62 19.65
C ALA A 19 -28.51 5.62 18.85
N GLN A 20 -27.31 5.32 19.34
CA GLN A 20 -26.48 4.20 18.89
C GLN A 20 -26.81 2.96 19.71
N SER A 21 -26.93 3.09 21.03
CA SER A 21 -27.41 2.02 21.90
C SER A 21 -28.25 2.57 23.06
N LEU A 22 -29.10 1.71 23.58
CA LEU A 22 -29.87 1.88 24.79
C LEU A 22 -29.71 0.62 25.64
N ASP A 23 -29.09 0.76 26.81
CA ASP A 23 -28.79 -0.33 27.72
C ASP A 23 -29.60 -0.17 29.01
N HIS A 24 -30.46 -1.13 29.37
CA HIS A 24 -31.25 -1.15 30.58
C HIS A 24 -30.42 -1.69 31.75
N VAL A 25 -29.71 -0.80 32.44
CA VAL A 25 -28.63 -1.16 33.39
C VAL A 25 -29.14 -1.65 34.75
N GLN A 26 -30.33 -1.24 35.18
CA GLN A 26 -30.89 -1.65 36.48
C GLN A 26 -31.97 -2.70 36.33
N GLN A 27 -32.93 -2.48 35.45
CA GLN A 27 -34.06 -3.40 35.22
C GLN A 27 -34.43 -3.51 33.75
N PRO A 28 -34.65 -4.73 33.22
CA PRO A 28 -35.11 -4.93 31.85
C PRO A 28 -36.45 -4.29 31.56
N TRP A 29 -36.71 -3.84 30.32
CA TRP A 29 -37.97 -3.26 29.88
C TRP A 29 -38.99 -4.38 29.45
N PRO A 30 -40.32 -4.27 29.75
CA PRO A 30 -40.93 -3.26 30.59
C PRO A 30 -40.61 -3.47 32.07
N VAL A 31 -40.43 -2.35 32.78
CA VAL A 31 -40.19 -2.39 34.24
C VAL A 31 -41.46 -2.90 34.96
N PRO A 32 -41.36 -3.88 35.87
CA PRO A 32 -42.48 -4.39 36.61
C PRO A 32 -43.23 -3.28 37.38
N GLY A 33 -44.54 -3.28 37.31
CA GLY A 33 -45.39 -2.30 38.00
C GLY A 33 -45.68 -1.02 37.21
N THR A 34 -45.19 -0.84 36.00
CA THR A 34 -45.47 0.32 35.15
C THR A 34 -46.79 0.28 34.41
N GLY A 35 -47.60 -0.80 34.60
CA GLY A 35 -48.88 -0.99 33.93
C GLY A 35 -48.78 -1.55 32.49
N LEU A 36 -47.59 -1.72 31.96
CA LEU A 36 -47.36 -2.36 30.69
C LEU A 36 -47.49 -3.89 30.84
N GLN A 37 -48.21 -4.52 29.91
CA GLN A 37 -48.32 -5.98 29.91
C GLN A 37 -47.03 -6.62 29.49
N GLN A 38 -46.64 -7.72 30.16
CA GLN A 38 -45.46 -8.49 29.76
C GLN A 38 -45.70 -9.12 28.39
N PRO A 39 -44.78 -8.96 27.43
CA PRO A 39 -44.92 -9.53 26.10
C PRO A 39 -44.92 -11.06 26.10
N SER A 40 -45.70 -11.65 25.19
CA SER A 40 -45.91 -13.11 25.11
C SER A 40 -44.71 -13.88 24.57
N ASP A 41 -43.90 -13.23 23.72
CA ASP A 41 -42.76 -13.81 23.04
C ASP A 41 -41.71 -12.74 22.73
N PRO A 42 -40.46 -13.13 22.37
CA PRO A 42 -39.38 -12.19 22.12
C PRO A 42 -39.61 -11.22 20.96
N THR A 43 -40.31 -11.66 19.91
CA THR A 43 -40.56 -10.81 18.73
C THR A 43 -41.58 -9.73 19.08
N ASN A 44 -42.61 -10.08 19.84
CA ASN A 44 -43.60 -9.14 20.37
C ASN A 44 -42.94 -8.14 21.33
N ALA A 45 -42.07 -8.63 22.25
CA ALA A 45 -41.30 -7.79 23.15
C ALA A 45 -40.45 -6.74 22.39
N ALA A 46 -39.74 -7.19 21.38
CA ALA A 46 -38.90 -6.32 20.55
C ALA A 46 -39.74 -5.30 19.76
N HIS A 47 -40.89 -5.71 19.21
CA HIS A 47 -41.75 -4.80 18.46
C HIS A 47 -42.40 -3.73 19.37
N GLN A 48 -42.93 -4.10 20.52
CA GLN A 48 -43.47 -3.14 21.49
C GLN A 48 -42.40 -2.17 22.00
N TYR A 49 -41.22 -2.68 22.26
CA TYR A 49 -40.11 -1.86 22.64
C TYR A 49 -39.72 -0.89 21.53
N LEU A 50 -39.62 -1.36 20.28
CA LEU A 50 -39.28 -0.55 19.11
C LEU A 50 -40.27 0.61 18.92
N LEU A 51 -41.57 0.37 19.12
CA LEU A 51 -42.59 1.44 19.12
C LEU A 51 -42.34 2.50 20.20
N THR A 52 -41.78 2.11 21.34
CA THR A 52 -41.47 3.02 22.45
C THR A 52 -40.24 3.86 22.17
N VAL A 53 -39.18 3.26 21.56
CA VAL A 53 -37.88 3.89 21.33
C VAL A 53 -37.71 4.45 19.93
N ALA A 54 -38.73 4.43 19.07
CA ALA A 54 -38.65 4.89 17.69
C ALA A 54 -38.15 6.34 17.57
N GLY A 55 -38.57 7.20 18.50
CA GLY A 55 -38.09 8.59 18.54
C GLY A 55 -36.63 8.73 18.87
N ASP A 56 -36.07 7.89 19.75
CA ASP A 56 -34.65 7.92 20.11
C ASP A 56 -33.77 7.45 18.95
N TYR A 57 -34.25 6.51 18.14
CA TYR A 57 -33.57 6.03 16.93
C TYR A 57 -33.91 6.84 15.68
N HIS A 58 -34.66 7.93 15.79
CA HIS A 58 -35.16 8.76 14.69
C HIS A 58 -35.85 7.96 13.57
N ILE A 59 -36.57 6.88 13.94
CA ILE A 59 -37.34 6.06 12.99
C ILE A 59 -38.60 6.83 12.59
N PRO A 60 -38.89 6.96 11.29
CA PRO A 60 -40.13 7.62 10.83
C PRO A 60 -41.39 6.97 11.35
N SER A 61 -42.32 7.76 11.83
CA SER A 61 -43.54 7.27 12.52
C SER A 61 -44.46 6.33 11.70
N GLY A 62 -44.35 6.43 10.35
CA GLY A 62 -45.14 5.54 9.46
C GLY A 62 -44.57 4.13 9.28
N VAL A 63 -43.31 3.91 9.66
CA VAL A 63 -42.59 2.64 9.38
C VAL A 63 -43.02 1.50 10.30
N LEU A 64 -43.50 1.82 11.51
CA LEU A 64 -43.82 0.86 12.56
C LEU A 64 -45.35 0.68 12.78
N GLN A 65 -46.17 1.16 11.85
CA GLN A 65 -47.64 1.00 11.98
C GLN A 65 -48.07 -0.48 11.96
N ASP A 66 -47.34 -1.27 11.17
CA ASP A 66 -47.54 -2.73 11.11
C ASP A 66 -46.31 -3.44 11.70
N THR A 67 -46.54 -4.67 12.19
CA THR A 67 -45.41 -5.52 12.64
C THR A 67 -44.46 -5.77 11.45
N PRO A 68 -43.14 -5.52 11.61
CA PRO A 68 -42.20 -5.73 10.55
C PRO A 68 -42.25 -7.14 9.96
N THR A 69 -42.42 -7.23 8.65
CA THR A 69 -42.50 -8.51 7.95
C THR A 69 -41.12 -9.17 7.84
N ALA A 70 -41.11 -10.51 7.69
CA ALA A 70 -39.88 -11.24 7.49
C ALA A 70 -39.12 -10.76 6.23
N PHE A 71 -37.83 -10.66 6.36
CA PHE A 71 -36.98 -10.23 5.24
C PHE A 71 -36.81 -11.37 4.24
N THR A 72 -37.08 -11.06 2.98
CA THR A 72 -36.79 -11.92 1.84
C THR A 72 -35.97 -11.08 0.84
N PRO A 73 -34.67 -11.42 0.60
CA PRO A 73 -33.86 -10.67 -0.33
C PRO A 73 -34.44 -10.70 -1.74
N PRO A 74 -34.47 -9.56 -2.46
CA PRO A 74 -34.89 -9.52 -3.85
C PRO A 74 -33.88 -10.22 -4.75
N ALA A 75 -34.35 -10.96 -5.75
CA ALA A 75 -33.50 -11.59 -6.75
C ALA A 75 -32.93 -10.59 -7.77
N ALA A 76 -33.61 -9.45 -7.96
CA ALA A 76 -33.18 -8.35 -8.82
C ALA A 76 -33.73 -7.02 -8.29
N TYR A 77 -33.06 -5.92 -8.63
CA TYR A 77 -33.58 -4.60 -8.33
C TYR A 77 -34.83 -4.33 -9.18
N SER A 78 -35.86 -3.82 -8.53
CA SER A 78 -37.05 -3.32 -9.18
C SER A 78 -37.55 -2.11 -8.41
N GLU A 79 -37.63 -0.99 -9.07
CA GLU A 79 -38.32 0.19 -8.57
C GLU A 79 -39.83 -0.10 -8.58
N SER A 80 -40.34 -0.57 -7.43
CA SER A 80 -41.77 -0.84 -7.26
C SER A 80 -42.37 0.25 -6.39
N ALA A 81 -43.36 0.96 -6.90
CA ALA A 81 -44.13 1.93 -6.13
C ALA A 81 -44.88 1.30 -4.92
N ALA A 82 -44.93 -0.03 -4.84
CA ALA A 82 -45.52 -0.74 -3.72
C ALA A 82 -44.55 -0.94 -2.54
N GLU A 83 -43.22 -0.80 -2.75
CA GLU A 83 -42.20 -0.95 -1.71
C GLU A 83 -41.70 0.42 -1.23
N PRO A 84 -41.73 0.71 0.07
CA PRO A 84 -41.35 2.02 0.59
C PRO A 84 -39.84 2.28 0.48
N LEU A 85 -39.47 3.57 0.33
CA LEU A 85 -38.10 4.05 0.32
C LEU A 85 -37.35 3.75 1.63
N PHE A 86 -38.05 3.68 2.74
CA PHE A 86 -37.51 3.30 4.04
C PHE A 86 -38.41 2.28 4.68
N ASN A 87 -37.88 1.13 5.04
CA ASN A 87 -38.61 0.13 5.79
C ASN A 87 -37.65 -0.66 6.71
N LEU A 88 -38.24 -1.36 7.70
CA LEU A 88 -37.56 -2.30 8.57
C LEU A 88 -38.16 -3.69 8.37
N LYS A 89 -37.37 -4.66 7.98
CA LYS A 89 -37.75 -6.06 7.78
C LYS A 89 -37.13 -6.92 8.87
N ALA A 90 -37.90 -7.84 9.43
CA ALA A 90 -37.45 -8.72 10.52
C ALA A 90 -36.48 -9.80 9.96
N LEU A 91 -35.32 -9.97 10.57
CA LEU A 91 -34.48 -11.15 10.37
C LEU A 91 -34.87 -12.29 11.29
N PRO A 92 -34.50 -13.54 10.98
CA PRO A 92 -34.74 -14.66 11.89
C PRO A 92 -34.13 -14.37 13.27
N THR A 93 -34.93 -14.61 14.32
CA THR A 93 -34.47 -14.47 15.71
C THR A 93 -33.31 -15.42 15.99
N ARG A 94 -32.28 -14.93 16.65
CA ARG A 94 -31.09 -15.73 17.02
C ARG A 94 -31.09 -16.02 18.52
N ASP A 95 -30.97 -17.31 18.85
CA ASP A 95 -30.74 -17.72 20.22
C ASP A 95 -29.32 -17.39 20.67
N ARG A 96 -29.18 -16.82 21.86
CA ARG A 96 -27.95 -16.57 22.59
C ARG A 96 -28.03 -17.20 23.96
N PHE A 97 -26.92 -17.36 24.66
CA PHE A 97 -26.95 -17.89 26.01
C PHE A 97 -27.85 -17.00 26.90
N ARG A 98 -28.97 -17.55 27.39
CA ARG A 98 -30.00 -16.90 28.26
C ARG A 98 -30.61 -15.61 27.67
N SER A 99 -30.61 -15.47 26.37
CA SER A 99 -31.24 -14.33 25.68
C SER A 99 -31.54 -14.66 24.23
N LYS A 100 -32.32 -13.80 23.58
CA LYS A 100 -32.61 -13.86 22.14
C LYS A 100 -32.35 -12.50 21.50
N ALA A 101 -31.75 -12.49 20.32
CA ALA A 101 -31.58 -11.29 19.54
C ALA A 101 -32.63 -11.22 18.43
N VAL A 102 -33.50 -10.22 18.49
CA VAL A 102 -34.43 -9.85 17.44
C VAL A 102 -33.81 -8.69 16.65
N THR A 103 -33.56 -8.91 15.37
CA THR A 103 -32.87 -7.95 14.53
C THR A 103 -33.73 -7.53 13.37
N TYR A 104 -33.71 -6.23 13.05
CA TYR A 104 -34.42 -5.64 11.93
C TYR A 104 -33.36 -5.09 10.94
N GLN A 105 -33.57 -5.38 9.65
CA GLN A 105 -32.76 -4.89 8.54
C GLN A 105 -33.46 -3.69 7.92
N GLN A 106 -32.75 -2.56 7.79
CA GLN A 106 -33.21 -1.43 7.00
C GLN A 106 -33.18 -1.78 5.51
N THR A 107 -34.23 -1.43 4.78
CA THR A 107 -34.34 -1.64 3.33
C THR A 107 -34.75 -0.37 2.61
N PHE A 108 -34.33 -0.29 1.33
CA PHE A 108 -34.72 0.70 0.34
C PHE A 108 -35.31 -0.05 -0.86
N HIS A 109 -36.60 0.19 -1.20
CA HIS A 109 -37.31 -0.61 -2.20
C HIS A 109 -37.10 -2.13 -2.02
N ASN A 110 -37.16 -2.60 -0.80
CA ASN A 110 -36.89 -4.00 -0.38
C ASN A 110 -35.43 -4.45 -0.56
N VAL A 111 -34.51 -3.62 -1.07
CA VAL A 111 -33.07 -3.90 -1.09
C VAL A 111 -32.48 -3.58 0.29
N PRO A 112 -31.73 -4.51 0.92
CA PRO A 112 -31.16 -4.25 2.23
C PRO A 112 -30.07 -3.16 2.14
N VAL A 113 -30.08 -2.26 3.11
CA VAL A 113 -29.02 -1.28 3.28
C VAL A 113 -27.85 -1.95 3.99
N TRP A 114 -26.65 -1.83 3.43
CA TRP A 114 -25.44 -2.47 3.95
C TRP A 114 -25.16 -2.03 5.38
N ASP A 115 -24.97 -3.01 6.25
CA ASP A 115 -24.65 -2.84 7.67
C ASP A 115 -25.67 -2.00 8.48
N ALA A 116 -26.82 -1.68 7.92
CA ALA A 116 -27.86 -0.89 8.56
C ALA A 116 -28.90 -1.81 9.25
N LYS A 117 -28.67 -2.06 10.54
CA LYS A 117 -29.49 -2.96 11.36
C LYS A 117 -29.86 -2.32 12.69
N LEU A 118 -30.98 -2.76 13.23
CA LEU A 118 -31.37 -2.49 14.61
C LEU A 118 -31.55 -3.82 15.31
N SER A 119 -30.80 -4.07 16.38
CA SER A 119 -30.85 -5.32 17.14
C SER A 119 -31.37 -5.07 18.55
N ILE A 120 -32.29 -5.89 18.99
CA ILE A 120 -32.89 -5.83 20.32
C ILE A 120 -32.65 -7.16 21.02
N THR A 121 -32.02 -7.12 22.20
CA THR A 121 -31.72 -8.29 23.00
C THR A 121 -32.80 -8.47 24.07
N VAL A 122 -33.42 -9.63 24.06
CA VAL A 122 -34.54 -10.02 24.94
C VAL A 122 -34.09 -11.16 25.82
N ASN A 123 -34.35 -11.09 27.13
CA ASN A 123 -34.05 -12.17 28.09
C ASN A 123 -35.08 -13.31 28.06
N ASP A 124 -34.86 -14.34 28.88
CA ASP A 124 -35.76 -15.52 28.97
C ASP A 124 -37.17 -15.18 29.49
N GLU A 125 -37.34 -14.00 30.09
CA GLU A 125 -38.65 -13.50 30.58
C GLU A 125 -39.37 -12.62 29.55
N ASN A 126 -38.92 -12.61 28.29
CA ASN A 126 -39.39 -11.72 27.23
C ASN A 126 -39.28 -10.23 27.58
N ARG A 127 -38.21 -9.82 28.30
CA ARG A 127 -37.90 -8.40 28.60
C ARG A 127 -36.68 -7.96 27.88
N VAL A 128 -36.69 -6.74 27.38
CA VAL A 128 -35.56 -6.14 26.67
C VAL A 128 -34.47 -5.72 27.65
N ILE A 129 -33.24 -6.15 27.40
CA ILE A 129 -32.06 -5.79 28.21
C ILE A 129 -31.21 -4.74 27.50
N ASN A 130 -31.12 -4.78 26.18
CA ASN A 130 -30.46 -3.72 25.40
C ASN A 130 -30.98 -3.65 23.97
N SER A 131 -30.65 -2.55 23.32
CA SER A 131 -30.82 -2.40 21.87
C SER A 131 -29.66 -1.59 21.28
N SER A 132 -29.34 -1.85 20.02
CA SER A 132 -28.30 -1.14 19.28
C SER A 132 -28.71 -0.92 17.82
N SER A 133 -28.25 0.18 17.21
CA SER A 133 -28.67 0.58 15.88
C SER A 133 -27.51 1.13 15.04
N SER A 134 -27.39 0.61 13.83
CA SER A 134 -26.57 1.16 12.75
C SER A 134 -27.41 1.70 11.58
N ILE A 135 -28.76 1.81 11.74
CA ILE A 135 -29.63 2.33 10.69
C ILE A 135 -29.29 3.78 10.32
N HIS A 136 -29.66 4.18 9.11
CA HIS A 136 -29.58 5.57 8.61
C HIS A 136 -30.93 6.27 8.80
N PRO A 137 -31.09 7.11 9.83
CA PRO A 137 -32.43 7.66 10.20
C PRO A 137 -33.01 8.56 9.13
N ALA A 138 -32.17 9.33 8.44
CA ALA A 138 -32.55 10.20 7.33
C ALA A 138 -32.88 9.43 6.03
N GLY A 139 -32.81 8.09 6.06
CA GLY A 139 -32.89 7.24 4.90
C GLY A 139 -31.61 7.24 4.06
N VAL A 140 -31.70 6.69 2.86
CA VAL A 140 -30.60 6.61 1.88
C VAL A 140 -30.99 7.41 0.63
N LYS A 141 -29.98 8.03 0.00
CA LYS A 141 -30.13 8.77 -1.27
C LYS A 141 -29.39 7.97 -2.32
N VAL A 142 -30.11 7.05 -2.94
CA VAL A 142 -29.53 6.14 -3.93
C VAL A 142 -29.49 6.80 -5.29
N ASP A 143 -28.32 6.76 -5.95
CA ASP A 143 -28.24 6.98 -7.39
C ASP A 143 -28.80 5.73 -8.09
N GLU A 144 -29.99 5.88 -8.67
CA GLU A 144 -30.68 4.74 -9.28
C GLU A 144 -29.94 4.27 -10.53
N PRO A 145 -29.62 2.97 -10.61
CA PRO A 145 -28.91 2.42 -11.75
C PRO A 145 -29.81 2.48 -12.98
N LYS A 146 -29.21 2.70 -14.14
CA LYS A 146 -29.93 2.60 -15.42
C LYS A 146 -30.48 1.18 -15.60
N ALA A 147 -31.64 1.05 -16.26
CA ALA A 147 -32.31 -0.22 -16.47
C ALA A 147 -31.45 -1.28 -17.23
N ASP A 148 -30.48 -0.83 -17.99
CA ASP A 148 -29.51 -1.62 -18.75
C ASP A 148 -28.16 -1.82 -18.03
N ALA A 149 -28.06 -1.43 -16.76
CA ALA A 149 -26.87 -1.61 -15.94
C ALA A 149 -26.37 -3.07 -15.99
N LYS A 150 -25.09 -3.24 -16.29
CA LYS A 150 -24.48 -4.53 -16.63
C LYS A 150 -24.75 -5.61 -15.59
N TYR A 151 -24.58 -5.27 -14.31
CA TYR A 151 -24.64 -6.24 -13.21
C TYR A 151 -25.95 -6.23 -12.43
N ILE A 152 -26.93 -5.43 -12.83
CA ILE A 152 -28.21 -5.38 -12.13
C ILE A 152 -28.97 -6.72 -12.21
N ARG A 153 -28.89 -7.37 -13.37
CA ARG A 153 -29.52 -8.68 -13.63
C ARG A 153 -28.51 -9.80 -13.85
N ASN A 154 -27.31 -9.46 -14.34
CA ASN A 154 -26.26 -10.44 -14.63
C ASN A 154 -25.36 -10.65 -13.40
N PRO A 155 -24.90 -11.87 -13.14
CA PRO A 155 -23.91 -12.11 -12.11
C PRO A 155 -22.55 -11.49 -12.52
N VAL A 156 -21.77 -11.10 -11.54
CA VAL A 156 -20.35 -10.80 -11.73
C VAL A 156 -19.61 -12.13 -11.86
N GLY A 157 -19.04 -12.41 -13.03
CA GLY A 157 -18.36 -13.66 -13.30
C GLY A 157 -16.88 -13.65 -12.89
N GLN A 158 -16.21 -14.79 -13.07
CA GLN A 158 -14.78 -14.92 -12.76
C GLN A 158 -13.92 -14.01 -13.62
N ASP A 159 -14.25 -13.89 -14.91
CA ASP A 159 -13.52 -13.03 -15.85
C ASP A 159 -13.76 -11.55 -15.57
N ASP A 160 -14.99 -11.18 -15.16
CA ASP A 160 -15.28 -9.83 -14.68
C ASP A 160 -14.42 -9.49 -13.46
N LEU A 161 -14.35 -10.38 -12.46
CA LEU A 161 -13.54 -10.17 -11.27
C LEU A 161 -12.05 -9.97 -11.59
N ARG A 162 -11.51 -10.69 -12.56
CA ARG A 162 -10.12 -10.48 -13.01
C ARG A 162 -9.89 -9.07 -13.53
N GLN A 163 -10.82 -8.55 -14.31
CA GLN A 163 -10.75 -7.18 -14.84
C GLN A 163 -10.93 -6.15 -13.71
N LEU A 164 -11.94 -6.33 -12.86
CA LEU A 164 -12.28 -5.41 -11.78
C LEU A 164 -11.19 -5.32 -10.69
N LEU A 165 -10.44 -6.40 -10.51
CA LEU A 165 -9.31 -6.45 -9.58
C LEU A 165 -7.96 -6.12 -10.26
N ALA A 166 -7.96 -5.72 -11.54
CA ALA A 166 -6.75 -5.48 -12.33
C ALA A 166 -5.73 -6.64 -12.28
N LEU A 167 -6.20 -7.87 -12.11
CA LEU A 167 -5.34 -9.05 -12.07
C LEU A 167 -4.95 -9.43 -13.49
N ASN A 168 -3.73 -9.11 -13.90
CA ASN A 168 -3.19 -9.50 -15.20
C ASN A 168 -2.96 -11.01 -15.26
N ALA A 169 -3.51 -11.66 -16.27
CA ALA A 169 -3.51 -13.11 -16.41
C ALA A 169 -2.11 -13.76 -16.55
N VAL A 170 -1.05 -13.00 -16.73
CA VAL A 170 0.30 -13.50 -17.05
C VAL A 170 1.29 -13.36 -15.88
N ALA A 171 1.05 -12.46 -14.93
CA ALA A 171 2.05 -12.16 -13.90
C ALA A 171 1.95 -13.03 -12.65
N ASP A 172 0.78 -13.66 -12.36
CA ASP A 172 0.51 -13.80 -10.95
C ASP A 172 0.34 -15.22 -10.44
N GLY A 173 0.13 -16.22 -11.28
CA GLY A 173 -0.29 -17.51 -10.73
C GLY A 173 -1.49 -17.39 -9.78
N VAL A 174 -2.20 -16.26 -9.83
CA VAL A 174 -3.38 -15.98 -8.99
C VAL A 174 -4.53 -16.79 -9.55
N ASN A 175 -4.90 -17.81 -8.82
CA ASN A 175 -6.04 -18.63 -9.15
C ASN A 175 -7.27 -18.09 -8.41
N ILE A 176 -8.23 -17.54 -9.16
CA ILE A 176 -9.53 -17.16 -8.62
C ILE A 176 -10.38 -18.42 -8.52
N LYS A 177 -10.69 -18.85 -7.31
CA LYS A 177 -11.70 -19.87 -7.08
C LYS A 177 -13.03 -19.17 -6.83
N TYR A 178 -13.90 -19.29 -7.81
CA TYR A 178 -15.24 -18.75 -7.74
C TYR A 178 -16.21 -19.90 -7.48
N GLU A 179 -16.82 -19.91 -6.29
CA GLU A 179 -17.89 -20.86 -6.00
C GLU A 179 -19.21 -20.29 -6.51
N GLN A 180 -19.80 -20.95 -7.49
CA GLN A 180 -21.06 -20.57 -8.15
C GLN A 180 -22.29 -20.59 -7.19
N ALA A 181 -22.10 -21.08 -5.96
CA ALA A 181 -23.13 -21.15 -4.92
C ALA A 181 -23.51 -19.80 -4.28
N ASN A 182 -22.80 -18.73 -4.58
CA ASN A 182 -23.10 -17.41 -4.06
C ASN A 182 -24.29 -16.80 -4.81
N GLN A 183 -25.45 -16.79 -4.15
CA GLN A 183 -26.51 -15.86 -4.52
C GLN A 183 -25.95 -14.45 -4.28
N GLN A 184 -25.51 -13.80 -5.35
CA GLN A 184 -24.97 -12.45 -5.31
C GLN A 184 -26.08 -11.48 -4.89
N GLN A 185 -26.15 -11.21 -3.61
CA GLN A 185 -27.17 -10.37 -2.99
C GLN A 185 -26.94 -8.90 -3.38
N LEU A 186 -28.04 -8.22 -3.69
CA LEU A 186 -28.02 -6.76 -3.85
C LEU A 186 -28.06 -6.06 -2.49
N TYR A 187 -27.34 -4.94 -2.39
CA TYR A 187 -27.35 -4.02 -1.26
C TYR A 187 -27.38 -2.57 -1.72
N VAL A 188 -27.84 -1.69 -0.84
CA VAL A 188 -27.55 -0.26 -0.92
C VAL A 188 -26.30 0.00 -0.07
N TYR A 189 -25.25 0.58 -0.65
CA TYR A 189 -23.99 0.84 0.03
C TYR A 189 -23.64 2.33 -0.07
N ARG A 190 -23.34 2.96 1.07
CA ARG A 190 -22.79 4.31 1.12
C ARG A 190 -21.31 4.27 0.86
N TYR A 191 -20.88 4.84 -0.26
CA TYR A 191 -19.48 4.84 -0.63
C TYR A 191 -18.67 5.73 0.31
N SER A 192 -17.53 5.21 0.75
CA SER A 192 -16.48 5.97 1.43
C SER A 192 -15.12 5.48 0.93
N GLY A 193 -14.31 6.40 0.41
CA GLY A 193 -12.97 6.12 -0.08
C GLY A 193 -12.07 5.54 0.99
N ASP A 194 -12.18 6.03 2.22
CA ASP A 194 -11.42 5.53 3.38
C ASP A 194 -11.76 4.07 3.72
N ASN A 195 -12.98 3.63 3.43
CA ASN A 195 -13.45 2.28 3.70
C ASN A 195 -13.46 1.38 2.46
N ARG A 196 -13.04 1.89 1.30
CA ARG A 196 -13.08 1.14 0.04
C ARG A 196 -12.30 -0.15 0.12
N GLN A 197 -11.12 -0.09 0.69
CA GLN A 197 -10.34 -1.25 1.02
C GLN A 197 -9.91 -1.12 2.47
N GLU A 198 -10.35 -2.06 3.29
CA GLU A 198 -9.93 -2.07 4.68
C GLU A 198 -8.41 -2.21 4.71
N VAL A 199 -7.72 -1.14 5.10
CA VAL A 199 -6.30 -1.17 5.46
C VAL A 199 -6.19 -1.85 6.83
N ALA A 200 -6.94 -2.93 6.97
CA ALA A 200 -6.87 -3.76 8.14
C ALA A 200 -5.55 -4.46 8.08
N ASP A 201 -4.71 -4.16 9.04
CA ASP A 201 -3.54 -4.95 9.33
C ASP A 201 -2.63 -5.23 8.11
N ALA A 202 -1.43 -4.72 8.15
CA ALA A 202 -0.38 -4.97 7.15
C ALA A 202 -0.06 -6.47 6.90
N SER A 203 -0.73 -7.39 7.55
CA SER A 203 -0.64 -8.84 7.33
C SER A 203 -1.63 -9.37 6.30
N VAL A 204 -2.69 -8.62 5.98
CA VAL A 204 -3.61 -8.96 4.90
C VAL A 204 -3.10 -8.32 3.62
N PRO A 205 -2.93 -9.09 2.53
CA PRO A 205 -2.47 -8.50 1.28
C PRO A 205 -3.47 -7.46 0.80
N THR A 206 -2.95 -6.30 0.42
CA THR A 206 -3.73 -5.25 -0.22
C THR A 206 -3.76 -5.54 -1.71
N LEU A 207 -4.95 -5.66 -2.29
CA LEU A 207 -5.10 -5.78 -3.74
C LEU A 207 -5.05 -4.38 -4.37
N ILE A 208 -4.40 -4.28 -5.53
CA ILE A 208 -4.41 -3.02 -6.28
C ILE A 208 -5.76 -2.91 -6.99
N LEU A 209 -6.61 -1.98 -6.53
CA LEU A 209 -7.87 -1.69 -7.19
C LEU A 209 -7.70 -0.59 -8.24
N PRO A 210 -8.41 -0.68 -9.37
CA PRO A 210 -8.50 0.44 -10.32
C PRO A 210 -9.01 1.70 -9.63
N PRO A 211 -8.64 2.89 -10.11
CA PRO A 211 -9.16 4.14 -9.58
C PRO A 211 -10.70 4.18 -9.67
N VAL A 212 -11.32 4.89 -8.76
CA VAL A 212 -12.77 5.11 -8.77
C VAL A 212 -13.10 6.11 -9.87
N PRO A 213 -14.08 5.82 -10.75
CA PRO A 213 -14.52 6.78 -11.77
C PRO A 213 -15.10 8.05 -11.15
N GLU A 214 -15.04 9.17 -11.88
CA GLU A 214 -15.61 10.46 -11.46
C GLU A 214 -17.16 10.42 -11.27
N THR A 215 -17.80 9.35 -11.72
CA THR A 215 -19.24 9.12 -11.52
C THR A 215 -19.58 8.64 -10.12
N ILE A 216 -18.59 8.27 -9.32
CA ILE A 216 -18.77 7.77 -7.94
C ILE A 216 -18.32 8.85 -6.95
N ASP A 217 -19.28 9.41 -6.24
CA ASP A 217 -19.08 10.49 -5.27
C ASP A 217 -18.99 9.95 -3.83
N GLU A 218 -18.11 10.55 -3.04
CA GLU A 218 -17.99 10.28 -1.59
C GLU A 218 -19.31 10.58 -0.85
N GLY A 219 -19.71 9.66 0.04
CA GLY A 219 -20.91 9.83 0.87
C GLY A 219 -22.24 9.57 0.17
N ARG A 220 -22.25 9.21 -1.12
CA ARG A 220 -23.44 8.80 -1.84
C ARG A 220 -23.75 7.31 -1.69
N ASP A 221 -25.01 6.96 -1.90
CA ASP A 221 -25.51 5.58 -1.78
C ASP A 221 -25.69 4.98 -3.18
N TYR A 222 -25.16 3.77 -3.40
CA TYR A 222 -25.20 3.04 -4.67
C TYR A 222 -25.84 1.67 -4.50
N ILE A 223 -26.50 1.18 -5.54
CA ILE A 223 -26.88 -0.24 -5.61
C ILE A 223 -25.63 -1.03 -5.96
N VAL A 224 -25.30 -1.98 -5.10
CA VAL A 224 -24.13 -2.84 -5.26
C VAL A 224 -24.51 -4.30 -5.19
N LYS A 225 -23.68 -5.14 -5.78
CA LYS A 225 -23.79 -6.59 -5.70
C LYS A 225 -22.69 -7.14 -4.80
N GLU A 226 -23.05 -7.91 -3.79
CA GLU A 226 -22.08 -8.64 -2.95
C GLU A 226 -21.53 -9.82 -3.73
N VAL A 227 -20.21 -9.92 -3.81
CA VAL A 227 -19.51 -11.01 -4.45
C VAL A 227 -18.52 -11.62 -3.46
N LEU A 228 -18.69 -12.92 -3.20
CA LEU A 228 -17.77 -13.71 -2.38
C LEU A 228 -16.90 -14.56 -3.30
N PHE A 229 -15.58 -14.52 -3.12
CA PHE A 229 -14.63 -15.26 -3.94
C PHE A 229 -13.38 -15.61 -3.13
N ALA A 230 -12.61 -16.59 -3.59
CA ALA A 230 -11.33 -16.94 -3.02
C ALA A 230 -10.21 -16.60 -4.01
N LEU A 231 -9.13 -16.01 -3.50
CA LEU A 231 -7.88 -15.81 -4.23
C LEU A 231 -6.79 -16.65 -3.60
N GLU A 232 -6.09 -17.41 -4.42
CA GLU A 232 -4.84 -18.05 -4.04
C GLU A 232 -3.70 -17.07 -4.31
N LEU A 233 -3.23 -16.42 -3.26
CA LEU A 233 -2.16 -15.43 -3.34
C LEU A 233 -0.84 -16.06 -2.92
N SER A 234 0.23 -15.75 -3.66
CA SER A 234 1.58 -16.18 -3.32
C SER A 234 1.92 -15.74 -1.90
N GLY A 235 2.32 -16.71 -1.06
CA GLY A 235 2.66 -16.45 0.34
C GLY A 235 1.50 -16.36 1.33
N HIS A 236 0.26 -16.31 0.89
CA HIS A 236 -0.93 -16.21 1.73
C HIS A 236 -1.86 -17.42 1.62
N GLY A 237 -1.68 -18.26 0.59
CA GLY A 237 -2.59 -19.35 0.29
C GLY A 237 -3.97 -18.87 -0.17
N ASN A 238 -5.00 -19.68 0.04
CA ASN A 238 -6.38 -19.32 -0.28
C ASN A 238 -6.94 -18.37 0.77
N LEU A 239 -7.29 -17.16 0.36
CA LEU A 239 -8.04 -16.18 1.16
C LEU A 239 -9.41 -15.96 0.54
N ASN A 240 -10.43 -15.99 1.38
CA ASN A 240 -11.78 -15.60 0.99
C ASN A 240 -11.92 -14.07 1.06
N TRP A 241 -12.60 -13.51 0.06
CA TRP A 241 -12.81 -12.08 -0.07
C TRP A 241 -14.29 -11.77 -0.25
N ARG A 242 -14.68 -10.60 0.19
CA ARG A 242 -15.96 -9.97 -0.05
C ARG A 242 -15.76 -8.67 -0.79
N ALA A 243 -16.38 -8.53 -1.94
CA ALA A 243 -16.47 -7.28 -2.68
C ALA A 243 -17.90 -6.77 -2.77
N LEU A 244 -18.08 -5.46 -2.73
CA LEU A 244 -19.29 -4.79 -3.14
C LEU A 244 -19.02 -4.09 -4.47
N VAL A 245 -19.68 -4.59 -5.52
CA VAL A 245 -19.49 -4.16 -6.91
C VAL A 245 -20.68 -3.31 -7.31
N GLU A 246 -20.44 -2.06 -7.73
CA GLU A 246 -21.49 -1.19 -8.26
C GLU A 246 -22.10 -1.82 -9.52
N VAL A 247 -23.43 -1.78 -9.65
CA VAL A 247 -24.13 -2.58 -10.66
C VAL A 247 -24.08 -1.99 -12.08
N GLY A 248 -23.74 -0.73 -12.24
CA GLY A 248 -23.68 -0.03 -13.53
C GLY A 248 -22.38 -0.29 -14.27
N ASP A 249 -21.30 0.24 -13.77
CA ASP A 249 -19.98 0.19 -14.39
C ASP A 249 -19.07 -0.93 -13.85
N GLY A 250 -19.43 -1.52 -12.72
CA GLY A 250 -18.69 -2.62 -12.09
C GLY A 250 -17.60 -2.16 -11.13
N THR A 251 -17.56 -0.89 -10.76
CA THR A 251 -16.56 -0.40 -9.81
C THR A 251 -16.66 -1.12 -8.47
N ILE A 252 -15.54 -1.61 -7.95
CA ILE A 252 -15.49 -2.16 -6.60
C ILE A 252 -15.47 -1.00 -5.61
N LEU A 253 -16.55 -0.85 -4.86
CA LEU A 253 -16.73 0.21 -3.85
C LEU A 253 -16.29 -0.22 -2.45
N TYR A 254 -16.19 -1.52 -2.19
CA TYR A 254 -15.72 -2.09 -0.93
C TYR A 254 -15.06 -3.45 -1.20
N LEU A 255 -13.92 -3.68 -0.58
CA LEU A 255 -13.19 -4.94 -0.67
C LEU A 255 -12.61 -5.32 0.69
N ARG A 256 -12.91 -6.54 1.14
CA ARG A 256 -12.39 -7.06 2.41
C ARG A 256 -12.00 -8.52 2.31
N ALA A 257 -10.82 -8.87 2.85
CA ALA A 257 -10.48 -10.26 3.11
C ALA A 257 -11.26 -10.78 4.34
N LEU A 258 -11.86 -11.96 4.19
CA LEU A 258 -12.57 -12.63 5.28
C LEU A 258 -11.58 -13.50 6.06
N THR A 259 -10.83 -12.90 6.94
CA THR A 259 -9.82 -13.57 7.76
C THR A 259 -10.27 -13.61 9.21
N ALA A 260 -10.16 -14.79 9.83
CA ALA A 260 -10.18 -14.94 11.27
C ALA A 260 -8.79 -15.36 11.71
N GLY A 261 -8.15 -14.59 12.57
CA GLY A 261 -6.76 -14.87 12.95
C GLY A 261 -6.44 -14.42 14.37
N LEU A 262 -5.31 -14.92 14.86
CA LEU A 262 -4.75 -14.55 16.15
C LEU A 262 -4.13 -13.16 16.10
N HIS A 263 -4.30 -12.39 17.17
CA HIS A 263 -3.86 -11.01 17.25
C HIS A 263 -2.86 -10.80 18.39
N GLY A 264 -1.99 -9.80 18.20
CA GLY A 264 -1.11 -9.29 19.22
C GLY A 264 -1.22 -7.77 19.34
N TRP A 265 -1.10 -7.24 20.55
CA TRP A 265 -1.04 -5.80 20.81
C TRP A 265 0.42 -5.36 20.79
N VAL A 266 0.87 -4.85 19.65
CA VAL A 266 2.27 -4.45 19.39
C VAL A 266 2.32 -3.10 18.68
N PHE A 267 3.51 -2.59 18.41
CA PHE A 267 3.67 -1.43 17.51
C PHE A 267 3.70 -1.93 16.06
N SER A 268 2.98 -1.26 15.16
CA SER A 268 3.11 -1.51 13.70
C SER A 268 4.41 -0.94 13.15
N ARG A 269 4.81 0.20 13.70
CA ARG A 269 6.05 0.95 13.47
C ARG A 269 6.57 1.40 14.83
N ASP A 270 7.78 1.94 14.88
CA ASP A 270 8.31 2.54 16.10
C ASP A 270 7.45 3.74 16.56
N PRO A 271 7.43 4.06 17.88
CA PRO A 271 6.64 5.16 18.42
C PRO A 271 6.96 6.53 17.83
N ALA A 272 8.22 6.81 17.46
CA ALA A 272 8.61 8.10 16.89
C ALA A 272 8.05 8.28 15.47
N THR A 273 8.01 7.22 14.67
CA THR A 273 7.40 7.24 13.34
C THR A 273 5.88 7.46 13.40
N LYS A 274 5.23 6.98 14.47
CA LYS A 274 3.78 7.06 14.62
C LYS A 274 3.29 8.40 15.13
N LEU A 275 4.04 9.05 16.02
CA LEU A 275 3.65 10.29 16.68
C LEU A 275 4.29 11.53 16.04
N ALA A 276 3.46 12.56 15.81
CA ALA A 276 3.91 13.89 15.37
C ALA A 276 4.43 14.74 16.55
N HIS A 277 5.45 14.26 17.28
CA HIS A 277 6.01 14.97 18.43
C HIS A 277 7.49 15.30 18.23
N SER A 278 7.89 16.48 18.68
CA SER A 278 9.30 16.90 18.74
C SER A 278 10.15 16.05 19.69
N ALA A 279 9.50 15.36 20.62
CA ALA A 279 10.11 14.38 21.51
C ALA A 279 9.20 13.14 21.58
N PRO A 280 9.52 12.04 20.90
CA PRO A 280 8.77 10.79 21.02
C PRO A 280 8.91 10.24 22.46
N PRO A 281 7.92 9.42 22.92
CA PRO A 281 8.00 8.82 24.25
C PRO A 281 9.24 7.94 24.34
N THR A 282 9.93 8.07 25.46
CA THR A 282 11.09 7.24 25.81
C THR A 282 10.62 5.89 26.33
N THR A 283 11.55 4.95 26.51
CA THR A 283 11.24 3.65 27.11
C THR A 283 10.77 3.72 28.58
N GLY A 284 10.86 4.90 29.21
CA GLY A 284 10.31 5.16 30.55
C GLY A 284 8.84 5.60 30.56
N ASP A 285 8.30 6.01 29.41
CA ASP A 285 6.93 6.52 29.30
C ASP A 285 5.92 5.39 29.06
N VAL A 286 5.91 4.41 29.95
CA VAL A 286 5.20 3.11 29.82
C VAL A 286 3.71 3.27 29.52
N ASP A 287 3.03 4.19 30.20
CA ASP A 287 1.59 4.42 30.01
C ASP A 287 1.27 4.95 28.62
N GLU A 288 2.10 5.85 28.10
CA GLU A 288 1.95 6.37 26.75
C GLU A 288 2.26 5.29 25.71
N LEU A 289 3.34 4.56 25.89
CA LEU A 289 3.69 3.43 25.03
C LEU A 289 2.59 2.36 25.00
N ASN A 290 1.97 2.08 26.15
CA ASN A 290 0.85 1.14 26.21
C ASN A 290 -0.38 1.61 25.38
N ARG A 291 -0.61 2.92 25.26
CA ARG A 291 -1.69 3.48 24.42
C ARG A 291 -1.36 3.40 22.93
N LEU A 292 -0.08 3.40 22.56
CA LEU A 292 0.38 3.35 21.17
C LEU A 292 0.35 1.95 20.56
N ARG A 293 0.15 0.89 21.36
CA ARG A 293 -0.01 -0.47 20.86
C ARG A 293 -1.23 -0.56 19.97
N GLU A 294 -1.12 -1.35 18.93
CA GLU A 294 -2.17 -1.65 17.98
C GLU A 294 -2.50 -3.13 18.03
N ARG A 295 -3.79 -3.44 17.89
CA ARG A 295 -4.26 -4.82 17.76
C ARG A 295 -4.00 -5.30 16.34
N LEU A 296 -2.91 -6.03 16.14
CA LEU A 296 -2.45 -6.46 14.82
C LEU A 296 -2.52 -7.99 14.69
N PHE A 297 -2.84 -8.45 13.49
CA PHE A 297 -2.82 -9.87 13.14
C PHE A 297 -1.41 -10.45 13.26
N LEU A 298 -1.30 -11.69 13.76
CA LEU A 298 -0.04 -12.43 13.83
C LEU A 298 0.09 -13.33 12.60
N PRO A 299 1.00 -12.98 11.65
CA PRO A 299 1.09 -13.67 10.37
C PRO A 299 1.53 -15.14 10.53
N ASP A 300 0.98 -16.01 9.69
CA ASP A 300 1.38 -17.40 9.51
C ASP A 300 1.43 -18.24 10.79
N ILE A 301 0.79 -17.79 11.87
CA ILE A 301 0.81 -18.48 13.15
C ILE A 301 0.05 -19.83 13.06
N ILE A 302 0.61 -20.86 13.65
CA ILE A 302 0.01 -22.20 13.72
C ILE A 302 -0.89 -22.25 14.95
N ILE A 303 -2.15 -22.59 14.75
CA ILE A 303 -3.13 -22.72 15.83
C ILE A 303 -2.73 -23.87 16.77
N SER A 304 -2.69 -23.59 18.06
CA SER A 304 -2.39 -24.56 19.13
C SER A 304 -3.18 -24.23 20.40
N SER A 305 -3.28 -25.18 21.33
CA SER A 305 -3.92 -24.95 22.63
C SER A 305 -3.04 -25.54 23.74
N PRO A 306 -2.45 -24.73 24.63
CA PRO A 306 -2.46 -23.27 24.62
C PRO A 306 -1.79 -22.70 23.37
N GLN A 307 -2.20 -21.49 22.95
CA GLN A 307 -1.67 -20.85 21.76
C GLN A 307 -0.26 -20.34 22.00
N ALA A 308 0.69 -20.84 21.24
CA ALA A 308 2.10 -20.43 21.23
C ALA A 308 2.40 -19.46 20.08
N LEU A 309 3.48 -18.70 20.20
CA LEU A 309 4.02 -17.84 19.13
C LEU A 309 4.95 -18.66 18.22
N LYS A 310 4.30 -19.55 17.46
CA LYS A 310 4.93 -20.42 16.48
C LYS A 310 4.15 -20.39 15.19
N GLY A 311 4.82 -20.12 14.09
CA GLY A 311 4.24 -20.05 12.77
C GLY A 311 5.05 -20.77 11.72
N LYS A 312 4.69 -20.54 10.46
CA LYS A 312 5.34 -21.15 9.30
C LYS A 312 6.81 -20.73 9.17
N TYR A 313 7.11 -19.46 9.47
CA TYR A 313 8.42 -18.86 9.20
C TYR A 313 9.22 -18.54 10.46
N ALA A 314 8.57 -18.28 11.59
CA ALA A 314 9.20 -17.88 12.84
C ALA A 314 8.61 -18.66 14.03
N GLU A 315 9.43 -18.89 15.05
CA GLU A 315 9.03 -19.51 16.32
C GLU A 315 9.80 -18.85 17.46
N ILE A 316 9.09 -18.39 18.50
CA ILE A 316 9.72 -17.87 19.70
C ILE A 316 10.36 -19.03 20.46
N ARG A 317 11.67 -18.92 20.71
CA ARG A 317 12.47 -19.89 21.46
C ARG A 317 13.47 -19.20 22.38
N ASP A 318 13.77 -19.81 23.50
CA ASP A 318 14.89 -19.44 24.35
C ASP A 318 16.17 -20.05 23.76
N ILE A 319 17.14 -19.20 23.39
CA ILE A 319 18.39 -19.62 22.74
C ILE A 319 19.60 -19.23 23.58
N GLN A 320 19.58 -18.00 24.12
CA GLN A 320 20.70 -17.41 24.85
C GLN A 320 20.24 -16.77 26.16
N SER A 321 21.17 -16.56 27.07
CA SER A 321 20.93 -15.86 28.34
C SER A 321 20.44 -14.41 28.11
N PRO A 322 19.53 -13.92 28.99
CA PRO A 322 18.94 -14.64 30.12
C PRO A 322 17.87 -15.62 29.67
N ALA A 323 17.69 -16.71 30.41
CA ALA A 323 16.65 -17.69 30.11
C ALA A 323 15.27 -17.05 30.17
N SER A 324 14.47 -17.25 29.14
CA SER A 324 13.13 -16.73 29.00
C SER A 324 12.14 -17.81 28.58
N ILE A 325 10.92 -17.73 29.10
CA ILE A 325 9.89 -18.73 28.77
C ILE A 325 9.08 -18.22 27.58
N PRO A 326 9.04 -18.94 26.43
CA PRO A 326 8.17 -18.58 25.32
C PRO A 326 6.71 -18.49 25.78
N PRO A 327 6.03 -17.35 25.56
CA PRO A 327 4.70 -17.16 26.10
C PRO A 327 3.63 -17.95 25.35
N THR A 328 2.60 -18.36 26.10
CA THR A 328 1.40 -18.97 25.56
C THR A 328 0.14 -18.27 26.12
N VAL A 329 -0.96 -18.31 25.36
CA VAL A 329 -2.28 -17.82 25.81
C VAL A 329 -3.34 -18.86 25.57
N LEU A 330 -4.43 -18.82 26.36
CA LEU A 330 -5.64 -19.63 26.15
C LEU A 330 -6.67 -18.92 25.28
N SER A 331 -6.46 -17.62 25.04
CA SER A 331 -7.29 -16.76 24.18
C SER A 331 -6.71 -16.71 22.76
N ASP A 332 -7.41 -16.02 21.87
CA ASP A 332 -7.00 -15.70 20.51
C ASP A 332 -6.19 -14.39 20.41
N GLU A 333 -5.74 -13.84 21.55
CA GLU A 333 -5.11 -12.53 21.63
C GLU A 333 -3.96 -12.49 22.64
N PHE A 334 -2.83 -11.91 22.21
CA PHE A 334 -1.70 -11.55 23.06
C PHE A 334 -1.79 -10.05 23.39
N LYS A 335 -2.28 -9.73 24.61
CA LYS A 335 -2.51 -8.36 25.07
C LYS A 335 -1.77 -8.10 26.37
N ASP A 336 -0.51 -7.69 26.25
CA ASP A 336 0.39 -7.55 27.38
C ASP A 336 1.02 -6.13 27.44
N SER A 337 1.38 -5.65 28.64
CA SER A 337 2.08 -4.36 28.81
C SER A 337 3.42 -4.37 28.05
N VAL A 338 3.83 -3.17 27.56
CA VAL A 338 5.08 -3.00 26.80
C VAL A 338 6.34 -3.45 27.58
N GLU A 339 6.31 -3.47 28.89
CA GLU A 339 7.42 -3.93 29.74
C GLU A 339 7.44 -5.46 29.94
N SER A 340 6.43 -6.18 29.49
CA SER A 340 6.35 -7.63 29.69
C SER A 340 7.20 -8.40 28.69
N ASP A 341 7.74 -9.54 29.09
CA ASP A 341 8.41 -10.47 28.20
C ASP A 341 7.47 -10.99 27.10
N ARG A 342 6.16 -11.07 27.42
CA ARG A 342 5.13 -11.49 26.46
C ARG A 342 4.94 -10.46 25.34
N PHE A 343 4.98 -9.16 25.64
CA PHE A 343 4.96 -8.10 24.63
C PHE A 343 6.22 -8.17 23.77
N ALA A 344 7.41 -8.33 24.37
CA ALA A 344 8.67 -8.46 23.64
C ALA A 344 8.64 -9.66 22.67
N ALA A 345 8.15 -10.81 23.13
CA ALA A 345 8.00 -12.01 22.32
C ALA A 345 6.97 -11.83 21.18
N THR A 346 5.82 -11.21 21.47
CA THR A 346 4.77 -10.97 20.49
C THR A 346 5.25 -10.00 19.40
N SER A 347 5.97 -8.94 19.79
CA SER A 347 6.57 -7.97 18.85
C SER A 347 7.62 -8.65 17.96
N ALA A 348 8.54 -9.41 18.55
CA ALA A 348 9.59 -10.14 17.83
C ALA A 348 8.97 -11.12 16.82
N TYR A 349 8.01 -11.95 17.27
CA TYR A 349 7.30 -12.89 16.39
C TYR A 349 6.64 -12.16 15.21
N ARG A 350 5.82 -11.16 15.52
CA ARG A 350 5.03 -10.45 14.50
C ARG A 350 5.91 -9.75 13.48
N HIS A 351 6.96 -9.05 13.91
CA HIS A 351 7.84 -8.31 13.00
C HIS A 351 8.63 -9.25 12.09
N ILE A 352 9.20 -10.32 12.63
CA ILE A 352 9.95 -11.29 11.84
C ILE A 352 9.03 -12.07 10.88
N ALA A 353 7.86 -12.52 11.35
CA ALA A 353 6.89 -13.18 10.47
C ALA A 353 6.41 -12.27 9.34
N LYS A 354 6.16 -10.97 9.63
CA LYS A 354 5.80 -9.97 8.62
C LYS A 354 6.93 -9.73 7.60
N LEU A 355 8.17 -9.68 8.05
CA LEU A 355 9.33 -9.52 7.18
C LEU A 355 9.53 -10.71 6.23
N PHE A 356 9.26 -11.94 6.69
CA PHE A 356 9.28 -13.12 5.80
C PHE A 356 8.12 -13.09 4.78
N ARG A 357 7.00 -12.44 5.08
CA ARG A 357 5.89 -12.27 4.12
C ARG A 357 6.16 -11.17 3.09
N LEU A 358 6.90 -10.13 3.47
CA LEU A 358 7.14 -8.97 2.63
C LEU A 358 7.68 -9.31 1.22
N PRO A 359 8.71 -10.16 1.06
CA PRO A 359 9.15 -10.57 -0.28
C PRO A 359 8.03 -11.17 -1.13
N MET A 360 7.23 -12.05 -0.56
CA MET A 360 6.13 -12.71 -1.27
C MET A 360 5.02 -11.75 -1.68
N GLU A 361 4.69 -10.79 -0.81
CA GLU A 361 3.75 -9.71 -1.10
C GLU A 361 4.24 -8.78 -2.22
N LEU A 362 5.54 -8.73 -2.42
CA LEU A 362 6.21 -7.99 -3.49
C LEU A 362 6.52 -8.87 -4.71
N GLY A 363 6.10 -10.14 -4.71
CA GLY A 363 6.29 -11.05 -5.84
C GLY A 363 7.67 -11.69 -5.94
N VAL A 364 8.49 -11.59 -4.87
CA VAL A 364 9.78 -12.29 -4.78
C VAL A 364 9.59 -13.60 -3.99
N PRO A 365 9.74 -14.78 -4.63
CA PRO A 365 9.51 -16.04 -3.95
C PRO A 365 10.47 -16.23 -2.77
N ILE A 366 9.94 -16.61 -1.61
CA ILE A 366 10.73 -16.78 -0.38
C ILE A 366 11.87 -17.79 -0.55
N LYS A 367 11.65 -18.85 -1.33
CA LYS A 367 12.66 -19.88 -1.60
C LYS A 367 13.87 -19.39 -2.40
N VAL A 368 13.73 -18.27 -3.11
CA VAL A 368 14.85 -17.66 -3.85
C VAL A 368 15.76 -16.90 -2.88
N LEU A 369 15.17 -16.29 -1.85
CA LEU A 369 15.90 -15.53 -0.84
C LEU A 369 16.38 -16.38 0.33
N PHE A 370 15.70 -17.50 0.63
CA PHE A 370 15.96 -18.35 1.80
C PHE A 370 15.96 -19.84 1.40
N ASN A 371 16.84 -20.21 0.46
CA ASN A 371 16.96 -21.57 -0.04
C ASN A 371 17.63 -22.53 0.97
N ASN A 372 18.52 -22.00 1.79
CA ASN A 372 19.33 -22.78 2.74
C ASN A 372 18.87 -22.59 4.20
N THR A 373 17.85 -21.79 4.43
CA THR A 373 17.29 -21.52 5.76
C THR A 373 16.21 -22.53 6.11
N GLN A 374 16.30 -23.13 7.30
CA GLN A 374 15.26 -24.01 7.83
C GLN A 374 14.17 -23.21 8.54
N PHE A 375 12.92 -23.46 8.17
CA PHE A 375 11.76 -22.85 8.78
C PHE A 375 11.02 -23.81 9.74
N PRO A 376 10.39 -23.29 10.82
CA PRO A 376 10.47 -21.91 11.29
C PRO A 376 11.85 -21.57 11.86
N VAL A 377 12.33 -20.33 11.59
CA VAL A 377 13.55 -19.86 12.23
C VAL A 377 13.30 -19.57 13.71
N PRO A 378 14.24 -19.88 14.61
CA PRO A 378 14.13 -19.54 16.01
C PRO A 378 14.34 -18.04 16.23
N VAL A 379 13.51 -17.44 17.08
CA VAL A 379 13.55 -16.02 17.46
C VAL A 379 13.60 -15.92 18.98
N ASP A 380 14.68 -15.39 19.50
CA ASP A 380 14.84 -15.15 20.93
C ASP A 380 14.60 -13.68 21.24
N HIS A 381 13.57 -13.42 22.03
CA HIS A 381 13.11 -12.08 22.39
C HIS A 381 13.82 -11.47 23.60
N ARG A 382 14.69 -12.26 24.29
CA ARG A 382 15.46 -11.90 25.47
C ARG A 382 16.84 -12.53 25.44
N ALA A 383 17.56 -12.32 24.37
CA ALA A 383 18.93 -12.79 24.18
C ALA A 383 19.99 -11.76 24.61
N LEU A 384 21.26 -12.08 24.34
CA LEU A 384 22.40 -11.15 24.41
C LEU A 384 22.60 -10.56 25.82
N ASN A 385 22.24 -11.31 26.89
CA ASN A 385 22.26 -10.82 28.27
C ASN A 385 21.49 -9.48 28.47
N ASN A 386 20.40 -9.28 27.74
CA ASN A 386 19.61 -8.04 27.73
C ASN A 386 20.43 -6.79 27.37
N GLN A 387 21.50 -6.92 26.62
CA GLN A 387 22.23 -5.77 26.08
C GLN A 387 21.34 -5.00 25.09
N VAL A 388 21.67 -3.73 24.90
CA VAL A 388 21.05 -2.91 23.85
C VAL A 388 21.66 -3.31 22.51
N ASN A 389 21.20 -4.43 21.97
CA ASN A 389 21.74 -5.04 20.77
C ASN A 389 20.73 -6.03 20.15
N ALA A 390 20.90 -6.30 18.85
CA ALA A 390 20.22 -7.36 18.12
C ALA A 390 21.22 -8.08 17.21
N GLN A 391 20.96 -9.30 16.81
CA GLN A 391 21.82 -10.08 15.92
C GLN A 391 21.01 -11.09 15.11
N ALA A 392 21.38 -11.28 13.85
CA ALA A 392 20.93 -12.38 13.01
C ALA A 392 22.13 -13.26 12.64
N PRO A 393 22.46 -14.29 13.43
CA PRO A 393 23.55 -15.20 13.14
C PRO A 393 23.26 -16.07 11.91
N GLY A 394 24.32 -16.47 11.21
CA GLY A 394 24.21 -17.52 10.20
C GLY A 394 23.89 -18.89 10.83
N ASN A 395 23.38 -19.81 10.01
CA ASN A 395 23.15 -21.19 10.42
C ASN A 395 24.47 -21.96 10.61
N ALA A 396 24.40 -23.18 11.14
CA ALA A 396 25.59 -24.02 11.42
C ALA A 396 26.42 -24.36 10.16
N THR A 397 25.84 -24.26 8.96
CA THR A 397 26.52 -24.50 7.69
C THR A 397 27.10 -23.22 7.07
N GLY A 398 26.80 -22.03 7.65
CA GLY A 398 27.31 -20.75 7.22
C GLY A 398 26.73 -20.25 5.89
N ASN A 399 25.63 -20.81 5.42
CA ASN A 399 25.03 -20.49 4.13
C ASN A 399 23.52 -20.16 4.21
N GLY A 400 23.01 -19.89 5.39
CA GLY A 400 21.61 -19.54 5.63
C GLY A 400 21.43 -18.84 6.97
N SER A 401 20.22 -18.41 7.31
CA SER A 401 19.90 -17.80 8.60
C SER A 401 19.82 -18.82 9.71
N GLY A 402 20.48 -18.54 10.86
CA GLY A 402 20.42 -19.35 12.09
C GLY A 402 19.33 -18.90 13.07
N GLY A 403 18.69 -17.77 12.81
CA GLY A 403 17.65 -17.19 13.66
C GLY A 403 17.85 -15.70 13.96
N PHE A 404 17.16 -15.22 14.99
CA PHE A 404 17.22 -13.83 15.43
C PHE A 404 17.34 -13.74 16.95
N LEU A 405 18.20 -12.86 17.42
CA LEU A 405 18.52 -12.64 18.82
C LEU A 405 18.26 -11.17 19.17
N PHE A 406 17.36 -10.90 20.11
CA PHE A 406 16.98 -9.55 20.50
C PHE A 406 17.20 -9.31 21.99
N GLY A 407 17.92 -8.24 22.33
CA GLY A 407 18.10 -7.78 23.69
C GLY A 407 17.10 -6.69 24.09
N SER A 408 17.53 -5.73 24.90
CA SER A 408 16.71 -4.62 25.38
C SER A 408 16.79 -3.39 24.48
N SER A 409 15.74 -2.58 24.46
CA SER A 409 15.67 -1.33 23.66
C SER A 409 16.51 -0.19 24.23
N ALA A 410 16.79 -0.18 25.54
CA ALA A 410 17.67 0.77 26.21
C ALA A 410 18.28 0.14 27.47
N LEU A 411 19.33 0.76 28.00
CA LEU A 411 19.93 0.36 29.28
C LEU A 411 18.85 0.41 30.38
N ASN A 412 18.75 -0.67 31.15
CA ASN A 412 17.77 -0.84 32.24
C ASN A 412 16.29 -0.80 31.79
N SER A 413 15.99 -0.86 30.49
CA SER A 413 14.63 -1.00 30.00
C SER A 413 14.19 -2.46 29.99
N ARG A 414 12.94 -2.71 30.34
CA ARG A 414 12.28 -4.02 30.19
C ARG A 414 11.63 -4.18 28.81
N ILE A 415 11.61 -3.15 27.98
CA ILE A 415 11.07 -3.21 26.62
C ILE A 415 12.08 -3.90 25.71
N GLY A 416 11.66 -4.92 24.99
CA GLY A 416 12.50 -5.62 24.04
C GLY A 416 12.83 -4.77 22.82
N ILE A 417 14.06 -4.85 22.29
CA ILE A 417 14.50 -4.04 21.13
C ILE A 417 13.71 -4.39 19.86
N ALA A 418 13.18 -5.59 19.74
CA ALA A 418 12.32 -6.01 18.63
C ALA A 418 10.93 -5.31 18.62
N ALA A 419 10.61 -4.48 19.62
CA ALA A 419 9.46 -3.59 19.58
C ALA A 419 9.58 -2.52 18.47
N ASP A 420 10.81 -2.19 18.06
CA ASP A 420 11.10 -1.36 16.90
C ASP A 420 11.17 -2.23 15.63
N PHE A 421 10.21 -2.03 14.71
CA PHE A 421 10.18 -2.74 13.43
C PHE A 421 11.45 -2.52 12.60
N ARG A 422 12.06 -1.33 12.67
CA ARG A 422 13.27 -0.99 11.90
C ARG A 422 14.46 -1.83 12.35
N ILE A 423 14.58 -2.12 13.65
CA ILE A 423 15.62 -3.03 14.17
C ILE A 423 15.39 -4.46 13.69
N ALA A 424 14.13 -4.94 13.72
CA ALA A 424 13.81 -6.26 13.16
C ALA A 424 14.13 -6.35 11.66
N ALA A 425 13.85 -5.28 10.90
CA ALA A 425 14.18 -5.18 9.47
C ALA A 425 15.70 -5.13 9.22
N HIS A 426 16.45 -4.48 10.10
CA HIS A 426 17.90 -4.45 10.07
C HIS A 426 18.48 -5.89 10.18
N GLU A 427 18.05 -6.64 11.19
CA GLU A 427 18.49 -8.02 11.37
C GLU A 427 18.01 -8.94 10.23
N PHE A 428 16.84 -8.68 9.69
CA PHE A 428 16.34 -9.40 8.52
C PHE A 428 17.23 -9.19 7.28
N GLY A 429 17.81 -8.00 7.13
CA GLY A 429 18.82 -7.72 6.10
C GLY A 429 20.05 -8.62 6.21
N HIS A 430 20.54 -8.88 7.43
CA HIS A 430 21.61 -9.84 7.66
C HIS A 430 21.19 -11.27 7.27
N ALA A 431 19.99 -11.68 7.67
CA ALA A 431 19.46 -13.01 7.35
C ALA A 431 19.36 -13.25 5.84
N LEU A 432 18.90 -12.25 5.07
CA LEU A 432 18.86 -12.28 3.60
C LEU A 432 20.26 -12.53 3.01
N LEU A 433 21.27 -11.80 3.48
CA LEU A 433 22.62 -11.87 2.94
C LEU A 433 23.34 -13.16 3.34
N TRP A 434 23.04 -13.72 4.53
CA TRP A 434 23.54 -15.06 4.91
C TRP A 434 23.11 -16.12 3.92
N ASP A 435 21.86 -16.09 3.48
CA ASP A 435 21.33 -17.09 2.54
C ASP A 435 21.77 -16.80 1.08
N ALA A 436 21.68 -15.54 0.64
CA ALA A 436 21.97 -15.19 -0.74
C ALA A 436 23.45 -15.32 -1.12
N ILE A 437 24.37 -14.91 -0.24
CA ILE A 437 25.81 -14.82 -0.56
C ILE A 437 26.72 -15.41 0.52
N SER A 438 26.20 -16.09 1.53
CA SER A 438 26.93 -16.73 2.62
C SER A 438 27.92 -15.84 3.37
N SER A 439 27.77 -14.53 3.27
CA SER A 439 28.64 -13.55 3.93
C SER A 439 28.00 -12.17 3.97
N PRO A 440 27.48 -11.75 5.13
CA PRO A 440 26.97 -10.40 5.29
C PRO A 440 28.06 -9.32 5.39
N ASN A 441 29.33 -9.70 5.33
CA ASN A 441 30.49 -8.85 5.62
C ASN A 441 30.97 -8.05 4.41
N PHE A 442 30.23 -7.08 4.02
CA PHE A 442 30.68 -6.07 3.10
C PHE A 442 29.89 -4.81 3.35
N GLY A 443 30.35 -3.62 2.98
CA GLY A 443 29.66 -2.32 3.15
C GLY A 443 28.20 -2.28 2.70
N PHE A 444 27.58 -3.43 2.67
CA PHE A 444 26.21 -3.75 2.30
C PHE A 444 25.46 -4.49 3.45
N ALA A 445 26.18 -5.06 4.41
CA ALA A 445 25.58 -5.93 5.40
C ALA A 445 24.51 -5.24 6.24
N HIS A 446 24.76 -4.01 6.66
CA HIS A 446 23.78 -3.23 7.45
C HIS A 446 22.88 -2.35 6.55
N SER A 447 23.42 -1.87 5.40
CA SER A 447 22.68 -0.96 4.51
C SER A 447 21.40 -1.56 3.97
N ALA A 448 21.37 -2.87 3.69
CA ALA A 448 20.18 -3.54 3.19
C ALA A 448 19.04 -3.48 4.21
N GLY A 449 19.31 -3.89 5.45
CA GLY A 449 18.33 -3.86 6.54
C GLY A 449 17.92 -2.45 6.95
N ASP A 450 18.89 -1.52 7.04
CA ASP A 450 18.63 -0.10 7.30
C ASP A 450 17.69 0.49 6.25
N ALA A 451 17.95 0.23 4.96
CA ALA A 451 17.11 0.71 3.88
C ALA A 451 15.72 0.06 3.89
N LEU A 452 15.63 -1.27 4.13
CA LEU A 452 14.34 -1.97 4.24
C LEU A 452 13.48 -1.36 5.33
N GLY A 453 14.02 -1.16 6.53
CA GLY A 453 13.30 -0.58 7.67
C GLY A 453 12.88 0.88 7.42
N ALA A 454 13.81 1.71 6.94
CA ALA A 454 13.56 3.12 6.68
C ALA A 454 12.50 3.32 5.59
N ILE A 455 12.64 2.66 4.44
CA ILE A 455 11.74 2.80 3.29
C ILE A 455 10.35 2.22 3.58
N TYR A 456 10.29 1.09 4.32
CA TYR A 456 9.00 0.51 4.72
C TYR A 456 8.21 1.43 5.66
N CYS A 457 8.90 2.10 6.59
CA CYS A 457 8.24 2.92 7.60
C CYS A 457 8.00 4.37 7.19
N ASP A 458 8.60 4.86 6.10
CA ASP A 458 8.52 6.28 5.72
C ASP A 458 7.14 6.75 5.22
N PRO A 459 6.36 6.00 4.39
CA PRO A 459 5.07 6.47 3.93
C PRO A 459 4.13 6.85 5.07
N GLY A 460 3.64 8.10 5.10
CA GLY A 460 2.80 8.61 6.17
C GLY A 460 3.50 8.67 7.54
N SER A 461 4.82 8.74 7.58
CA SER A 461 5.59 8.92 8.83
C SER A 461 5.36 10.30 9.42
N ASN A 462 5.14 10.34 10.74
CA ASN A 462 5.07 11.56 11.54
C ASN A 462 6.39 11.88 12.26
N ALA A 463 7.47 11.12 12.01
CA ALA A 463 8.77 11.38 12.62
C ALA A 463 9.26 12.79 12.27
N THR A 464 9.83 13.48 13.25
CA THR A 464 10.40 14.83 13.08
C THR A 464 11.59 14.84 12.12
N ASP A 465 12.29 13.73 12.02
CA ASP A 465 13.41 13.51 11.10
C ASP A 465 13.24 12.19 10.37
N ARG A 466 12.70 12.25 9.14
CA ARG A 466 12.48 11.07 8.29
C ARG A 466 13.79 10.42 7.82
N PHE A 467 14.90 11.13 7.90
CA PHE A 467 16.21 10.65 7.46
C PHE A 467 16.99 9.93 8.56
N ASP A 468 16.49 9.91 9.78
CA ASP A 468 17.03 9.08 10.84
C ASP A 468 16.61 7.61 10.60
N THR A 469 17.58 6.72 10.54
CA THR A 469 17.31 5.29 10.30
C THR A 469 16.54 4.67 11.47
N PHE A 470 16.87 5.06 12.71
CA PHE A 470 16.28 4.53 13.92
C PHE A 470 15.80 5.68 14.85
N PRO A 471 14.70 6.37 14.48
CA PRO A 471 14.27 7.59 15.18
C PRO A 471 13.88 7.37 16.64
N TRP A 472 13.58 6.12 17.06
CA TRP A 472 13.24 5.77 18.44
C TRP A 472 14.39 5.11 19.20
N SER A 473 15.37 4.54 18.52
CA SER A 473 16.52 3.88 19.12
C SER A 473 17.66 4.85 19.44
N VAL A 474 18.56 4.44 20.32
CA VAL A 474 19.81 5.17 20.62
C VAL A 474 20.87 5.09 19.51
N VAL A 475 20.64 4.25 18.50
CA VAL A 475 21.56 4.05 17.37
C VAL A 475 21.40 5.19 16.37
N ARG A 476 22.45 5.98 16.20
CA ARG A 476 22.42 7.16 15.33
C ARG A 476 22.98 6.81 13.94
N ARG A 477 22.10 6.50 12.98
CA ARG A 477 22.41 6.32 11.57
C ARG A 477 21.47 7.16 10.72
N ARG A 478 21.98 7.61 9.53
CA ARG A 478 21.22 8.49 8.64
C ARG A 478 21.33 8.02 7.20
N HIS A 479 20.29 8.28 6.42
CA HIS A 479 20.25 7.99 4.98
C HIS A 479 20.05 9.23 4.09
N ASP A 480 20.57 10.39 4.57
CA ASP A 480 20.70 11.64 3.80
C ASP A 480 22.16 12.12 3.70
N ARG A 481 23.11 11.20 3.74
CA ARG A 481 24.55 11.53 3.74
C ARG A 481 24.98 12.26 2.46
N LYS A 482 25.72 13.36 2.63
CA LYS A 482 26.13 14.21 1.52
C LYS A 482 27.54 13.87 1.05
N ILE A 483 27.70 13.81 -0.26
CA ILE A 483 28.99 13.58 -0.88
C ILE A 483 29.99 14.71 -0.57
N THR A 484 29.52 15.96 -0.42
CA THR A 484 30.34 17.12 -0.02
C THR A 484 30.96 16.96 1.37
N ASP A 485 30.35 16.13 2.22
CA ASP A 485 30.83 15.85 3.57
C ASP A 485 31.69 14.56 3.60
N GLY A 486 32.11 14.06 2.43
CA GLY A 486 32.97 12.88 2.30
C GLY A 486 32.23 11.54 2.23
N TRP A 487 30.89 11.54 2.15
CA TRP A 487 30.08 10.32 2.06
C TRP A 487 29.95 9.81 0.62
N ALA A 488 31.09 9.70 -0.07
CA ALA A 488 31.15 9.09 -1.39
C ALA A 488 31.94 7.79 -1.34
N TRP A 489 31.57 6.83 -2.19
CA TRP A 489 32.32 5.61 -2.32
C TRP A 489 33.60 5.83 -3.10
N ASP A 490 34.75 5.53 -2.48
CA ASP A 490 36.10 5.70 -3.09
C ASP A 490 36.83 4.38 -3.39
N GLY A 491 36.10 3.25 -3.22
CA GLY A 491 36.64 1.92 -3.50
C GLY A 491 37.06 1.12 -2.27
N PRO A 492 37.88 0.06 -2.45
CA PRO A 492 38.20 -0.88 -1.38
C PRO A 492 39.00 -0.29 -0.20
N VAL A 493 39.63 0.86 -0.37
CA VAL A 493 40.46 1.52 0.66
C VAL A 493 39.64 1.97 1.86
N PHE A 494 38.36 2.24 1.69
CA PHE A 494 37.45 2.61 2.76
C PHE A 494 37.27 1.52 3.81
N ARG A 495 37.73 0.29 3.56
CA ARG A 495 37.64 -0.87 4.44
C ARG A 495 38.74 -0.99 5.50
N ALA A 496 39.81 -0.19 5.37
CA ALA A 496 40.97 -0.35 6.27
C ALA A 496 40.74 0.18 7.68
N ASP A 497 39.67 0.94 7.89
CA ASP A 497 39.31 1.54 9.19
C ASP A 497 38.08 0.86 9.78
N ILE A 498 38.25 0.04 10.82
CA ILE A 498 37.18 -0.73 11.49
C ILE A 498 36.07 0.18 12.00
N TRP A 499 36.38 1.38 12.45
CA TRP A 499 35.40 2.33 12.95
C TRP A 499 34.56 2.97 11.84
N ARG A 500 35.11 3.08 10.64
CA ARG A 500 34.39 3.62 9.48
C ARG A 500 33.59 2.57 8.70
N GLN A 501 33.77 1.27 8.98
CA GLN A 501 33.03 0.21 8.29
C GLN A 501 31.51 0.39 8.45
N TYR A 502 31.03 0.59 9.66
CA TYR A 502 29.61 0.85 9.93
C TYR A 502 29.13 2.19 9.37
N ASP A 503 30.02 3.17 9.30
CA ASP A 503 29.66 4.48 8.75
C ASP A 503 29.56 4.42 7.23
N CYS A 504 30.47 3.74 6.53
CA CYS A 504 30.45 3.68 5.06
C CYS A 504 29.19 2.97 4.51
N GLU A 505 28.55 2.13 5.29
CA GLU A 505 27.30 1.48 4.92
C GLU A 505 26.15 2.47 4.76
N GLN A 506 26.21 3.65 5.40
CA GLN A 506 25.27 4.74 5.22
C GLN A 506 25.34 5.37 3.81
N ILE A 507 26.40 5.15 3.06
CA ILE A 507 26.53 5.57 1.66
C ILE A 507 25.49 4.80 0.81
N LEU A 508 25.40 3.49 0.98
CA LEU A 508 24.47 2.67 0.22
C LEU A 508 23.03 2.85 0.73
N SER A 509 22.80 2.92 2.04
CA SER A 509 21.44 3.17 2.56
C SER A 509 20.92 4.54 2.12
N THR A 510 21.75 5.57 2.07
CA THR A 510 21.42 6.88 1.46
C THR A 510 21.05 6.75 -0.02
N THR A 511 21.81 5.95 -0.76
CA THR A 511 21.56 5.71 -2.19
C THR A 511 20.17 5.06 -2.41
N LEU A 512 19.86 4.03 -1.64
CA LEU A 512 18.58 3.31 -1.74
C LEU A 512 17.41 4.19 -1.29
N PHE A 513 17.59 5.00 -0.26
CA PHE A 513 16.58 5.95 0.17
C PHE A 513 16.35 7.07 -0.85
N ARG A 514 17.44 7.57 -1.51
CA ARG A 514 17.32 8.52 -2.63
C ARG A 514 16.52 7.91 -3.79
N LEU A 515 16.75 6.64 -4.11
CA LEU A 515 15.96 5.95 -5.13
C LEU A 515 14.47 5.95 -4.76
N TYR A 516 14.15 5.64 -3.51
CA TYR A 516 12.77 5.71 -2.99
C TYR A 516 12.19 7.13 -3.11
N CYS A 517 12.92 8.16 -2.66
CA CYS A 517 12.50 9.56 -2.78
C CYS A 517 12.17 9.93 -4.23
N ALA A 518 13.08 9.60 -5.16
CA ALA A 518 12.94 9.92 -6.57
C ALA A 518 11.80 9.17 -7.27
N LEU A 519 11.48 7.94 -6.83
CA LEU A 519 10.33 7.17 -7.33
C LEU A 519 8.98 7.70 -6.83
N GLY A 520 8.97 8.55 -5.82
CA GLY A 520 7.76 9.14 -5.27
C GLY A 520 7.70 9.22 -3.73
N GLY A 521 8.76 8.80 -3.02
CA GLY A 521 8.85 8.97 -1.57
C GLY A 521 8.79 10.43 -1.13
N ASP A 522 9.19 11.37 -2.00
CA ASP A 522 9.09 12.81 -1.79
C ASP A 522 7.74 13.42 -2.24
N ALA A 523 6.76 12.59 -2.57
CA ALA A 523 5.38 13.01 -2.81
C ALA A 523 4.68 13.35 -1.47
N ILE A 524 5.12 14.40 -0.82
CA ILE A 524 4.59 14.81 0.48
C ILE A 524 3.11 15.18 0.33
N GLY A 525 2.24 14.52 1.12
CA GLY A 525 0.78 14.69 1.06
C GLY A 525 0.06 13.71 0.11
N ASP A 526 0.81 12.93 -0.68
CA ASP A 526 0.27 11.83 -1.50
C ASP A 526 0.74 10.48 -0.91
N TYR A 527 -0.04 9.97 0.02
CA TYR A 527 0.25 8.72 0.72
C TYR A 527 0.33 7.52 -0.22
N ASP A 528 -0.58 7.43 -1.18
CA ASP A 528 -0.63 6.30 -2.11
C ASP A 528 0.61 6.26 -3.01
N ARG A 529 1.07 7.42 -3.46
CA ARG A 529 2.32 7.54 -4.21
C ARG A 529 3.54 7.16 -3.38
N GLN A 530 3.60 7.58 -2.13
CA GLN A 530 4.68 7.18 -1.20
C GLN A 530 4.68 5.67 -0.96
N VAL A 531 3.51 5.06 -0.74
CA VAL A 531 3.36 3.60 -0.56
C VAL A 531 3.79 2.86 -1.81
N TRP A 532 3.36 3.32 -3.00
CA TRP A 532 3.78 2.70 -4.27
C TRP A 532 5.31 2.76 -4.44
N ALA A 533 5.91 3.92 -4.21
CA ALA A 533 7.37 4.10 -4.31
C ALA A 533 8.13 3.22 -3.30
N SER A 534 7.63 3.13 -2.06
CA SER A 534 8.17 2.26 -1.03
C SER A 534 8.15 0.80 -1.47
N ARG A 535 6.98 0.29 -1.88
CA ARG A 535 6.83 -1.11 -2.34
C ARG A 535 7.71 -1.41 -3.54
N TYR A 536 7.78 -0.50 -4.52
CA TYR A 536 8.62 -0.69 -5.69
C TYR A 536 10.11 -0.71 -5.33
N THR A 537 10.56 0.21 -4.49
CA THR A 537 11.96 0.23 -4.04
C THR A 537 12.32 -1.02 -3.24
N LEU A 538 11.43 -1.46 -2.34
CA LEU A 538 11.62 -2.70 -1.58
C LEU A 538 11.67 -3.92 -2.50
N TYR A 539 10.81 -3.99 -3.53
CA TYR A 539 10.89 -5.02 -4.56
C TYR A 539 12.26 -5.02 -5.27
N LEU A 540 12.75 -3.84 -5.68
CA LEU A 540 14.05 -3.71 -6.35
C LEU A 540 15.21 -4.16 -5.43
N ILE A 541 15.16 -3.82 -4.16
CA ILE A 541 16.17 -4.24 -3.17
C ILE A 541 16.16 -5.76 -3.02
N LEU A 542 14.99 -6.36 -2.76
CA LEU A 542 14.85 -7.81 -2.54
C LEU A 542 15.13 -8.61 -3.82
N GLY A 543 14.61 -8.17 -4.96
CA GLY A 543 14.86 -8.79 -6.25
C GLY A 543 16.31 -8.70 -6.67
N GLY A 544 16.97 -7.58 -6.36
CA GLY A 544 18.40 -7.41 -6.54
C GLY A 544 19.20 -8.40 -5.69
N ILE A 545 18.87 -8.54 -4.40
CA ILE A 545 19.52 -9.53 -3.50
C ILE A 545 19.29 -10.96 -4.00
N ALA A 546 18.05 -11.28 -4.42
CA ALA A 546 17.70 -12.60 -4.96
C ALA A 546 18.51 -12.97 -6.22
N SER A 547 19.00 -11.98 -6.95
CA SER A 547 19.79 -12.17 -8.17
C SER A 547 21.30 -12.27 -7.92
N LEU A 548 21.76 -12.09 -6.66
CA LEU A 548 23.15 -12.22 -6.31
C LEU A 548 23.55 -13.69 -6.22
N THR A 549 24.64 -14.07 -6.86
CA THR A 549 25.16 -15.45 -6.87
C THR A 549 26.46 -15.62 -6.11
N THR A 550 27.12 -14.50 -5.82
CA THR A 550 28.42 -14.48 -5.15
C THR A 550 28.50 -13.26 -4.25
N LYS A 551 29.48 -13.29 -3.33
CA LYS A 551 29.83 -12.11 -2.53
C LYS A 551 30.14 -10.92 -3.43
N MET A 552 29.45 -9.81 -3.19
CA MET A 552 29.75 -8.58 -3.89
C MET A 552 31.02 -7.95 -3.37
N ASP A 553 31.96 -7.75 -4.28
CA ASP A 553 33.18 -6.99 -3.99
C ASP A 553 33.03 -5.51 -4.31
N MET A 554 32.10 -5.16 -5.20
CA MET A 554 31.87 -3.80 -5.67
C MET A 554 30.36 -3.46 -5.75
N PRO A 555 29.92 -2.27 -5.32
CA PRO A 555 28.51 -1.86 -5.32
C PRO A 555 27.83 -1.89 -6.70
N HIS A 556 28.58 -1.65 -7.79
CA HIS A 556 28.02 -1.68 -9.15
C HIS A 556 27.46 -3.06 -9.55
N GLN A 557 27.92 -4.15 -8.92
CA GLN A 557 27.36 -5.49 -9.13
C GLN A 557 25.90 -5.54 -8.62
N TYR A 558 25.62 -4.87 -7.51
CA TYR A 558 24.26 -4.77 -6.98
C TYR A 558 23.36 -3.91 -7.86
N VAL A 559 23.87 -2.81 -8.41
CA VAL A 559 23.13 -1.99 -9.39
C VAL A 559 22.65 -2.84 -10.57
N SER A 560 23.55 -3.67 -11.12
CA SER A 560 23.22 -4.57 -12.24
C SER A 560 22.12 -5.57 -11.86
N ALA A 561 22.20 -6.13 -10.64
CA ALA A 561 21.19 -7.03 -10.11
C ALA A 561 19.82 -6.33 -9.91
N MET A 562 19.79 -5.10 -9.39
CA MET A 562 18.57 -4.32 -9.23
C MET A 562 17.94 -3.95 -10.60
N ILE A 563 18.76 -3.57 -11.60
CA ILE A 563 18.28 -3.29 -12.96
C ILE A 563 17.71 -4.56 -13.61
N ALA A 564 18.32 -5.72 -13.36
CA ALA A 564 17.79 -7.00 -13.84
C ALA A 564 16.44 -7.32 -13.17
N ALA A 565 16.30 -7.07 -11.88
CA ALA A 565 15.03 -7.21 -11.16
C ALA A 565 13.95 -6.25 -11.70
N ASP A 566 14.30 -4.99 -11.99
CA ASP A 566 13.41 -3.99 -12.59
C ASP A 566 12.86 -4.45 -13.95
N ASN A 567 13.66 -5.14 -14.75
CA ASN A 567 13.22 -5.65 -16.05
C ASN A 567 12.20 -6.82 -15.95
N GLY A 568 12.04 -7.39 -14.77
CA GLY A 568 10.99 -8.38 -14.49
C GLY A 568 9.62 -7.72 -14.45
N LEU A 569 8.57 -8.42 -14.93
CA LEU A 569 7.19 -7.98 -14.75
C LEU A 569 6.63 -8.67 -13.51
N VAL A 570 6.44 -7.94 -12.40
CA VAL A 570 5.92 -8.48 -11.16
C VAL A 570 4.90 -7.51 -10.56
N LEU A 571 3.70 -7.99 -10.24
CA LEU A 571 2.67 -7.28 -9.47
C LEU A 571 2.36 -5.85 -9.96
N GLY A 572 2.29 -5.64 -11.28
CA GLY A 572 1.96 -4.33 -11.86
C GLY A 572 3.10 -3.31 -11.87
N TYR A 573 4.34 -3.70 -11.49
CA TYR A 573 5.51 -2.85 -11.66
C TYR A 573 5.92 -2.75 -13.14
N PRO A 574 6.26 -1.54 -13.63
CA PRO A 574 6.55 -1.31 -15.05
C PRO A 574 7.93 -1.86 -15.43
N GLY A 575 8.02 -3.10 -15.88
CA GLY A 575 9.27 -3.80 -16.17
C GLY A 575 10.26 -3.02 -17.06
N GLY A 576 11.36 -2.57 -16.45
CA GLY A 576 12.46 -1.84 -17.08
C GLY A 576 12.34 -0.30 -17.04
N ALA A 577 11.28 0.26 -16.43
CA ALA A 577 11.09 1.71 -16.36
C ALA A 577 12.05 2.41 -15.39
N ALA A 578 12.48 1.74 -14.32
CA ALA A 578 13.30 2.36 -13.28
C ALA A 578 14.82 2.22 -13.51
N ARG A 579 15.27 1.56 -14.57
CA ARG A 579 16.70 1.27 -14.81
C ARG A 579 17.59 2.51 -14.72
N LYS A 580 17.15 3.65 -15.26
CA LYS A 580 17.93 4.89 -15.32
C LYS A 580 17.99 5.60 -13.98
N ILE A 581 16.86 5.67 -13.28
CA ILE A 581 16.80 6.28 -11.96
C ILE A 581 17.55 5.44 -10.91
N ILE A 582 17.56 4.09 -11.03
CA ILE A 582 18.43 3.22 -10.24
C ILE A 582 19.88 3.60 -10.46
N ARG A 583 20.36 3.64 -11.71
CA ARG A 583 21.74 4.01 -12.05
C ARG A 583 22.11 5.39 -11.53
N TRP A 584 21.22 6.38 -11.72
CA TRP A 584 21.42 7.75 -11.25
C TRP A 584 21.56 7.84 -9.73
N SER A 585 20.75 7.11 -8.98
CA SER A 585 20.82 7.11 -7.52
C SER A 585 22.19 6.64 -7.01
N PHE A 586 22.75 5.62 -7.66
CA PHE A 586 24.09 5.10 -7.34
C PHE A 586 25.22 6.03 -7.83
N GLU A 587 25.07 6.64 -9.01
CA GLU A 587 25.98 7.64 -9.55
C GLU A 587 26.22 8.79 -8.57
N LYS A 588 25.13 9.29 -7.93
CA LYS A 588 25.21 10.43 -7.01
C LYS A 588 26.06 10.18 -5.77
N GLN A 589 26.30 8.93 -5.37
CA GLN A 589 27.19 8.56 -4.26
C GLN A 589 28.51 7.92 -4.73
N GLY A 590 28.82 7.95 -6.03
CA GLY A 590 30.02 7.32 -6.58
C GLY A 590 30.00 5.81 -6.60
N LEU A 591 28.81 5.17 -6.45
CA LEU A 591 28.67 3.73 -6.37
C LEU A 591 28.52 3.04 -7.73
N TYR A 592 28.20 3.78 -8.78
CA TYR A 592 27.93 3.19 -10.09
C TYR A 592 29.20 2.87 -10.88
N HIS A 593 30.21 3.76 -10.85
CA HIS A 593 31.47 3.54 -11.51
C HIS A 593 32.50 3.01 -10.51
N PRO A 594 33.13 1.85 -10.77
CA PRO A 594 34.19 1.36 -9.92
C PRO A 594 35.37 2.33 -9.98
N LEU A 595 35.53 3.12 -8.94
CA LEU A 595 36.64 4.07 -8.86
C LEU A 595 37.86 3.36 -8.31
N ASN A 596 38.84 3.08 -9.16
CA ASN A 596 40.19 2.71 -8.75
C ASN A 596 40.95 3.97 -8.28
N ARG A 597 40.37 4.73 -7.33
CA ARG A 597 40.99 5.94 -6.81
C ARG A 597 41.46 5.74 -5.38
N PRO A 598 42.66 6.07 -5.05
CA PRO A 598 43.26 5.93 -3.71
C PRO A 598 42.76 6.98 -2.70
N ASN A 599 42.05 8.03 -3.14
CA ASN A 599 41.62 9.15 -2.28
C ASN A 599 40.10 9.30 -2.25
N PRO A 600 39.52 9.80 -1.12
CA PRO A 600 38.09 10.06 -1.01
C PRO A 600 37.58 10.92 -2.17
N VAL A 601 36.50 10.49 -2.78
CA VAL A 601 35.83 11.25 -3.83
C VAL A 601 34.84 12.21 -3.18
N THR A 602 35.13 13.49 -3.28
CA THR A 602 34.22 14.55 -2.79
C THR A 602 33.28 15.07 -3.88
N ILE A 603 33.43 14.56 -5.10
CA ILE A 603 32.66 14.99 -6.27
C ILE A 603 31.74 13.85 -6.69
N ARG A 604 30.52 14.17 -7.11
CA ARG A 604 29.55 13.22 -7.69
C ARG A 604 30.25 12.34 -8.72
N GLY A 605 29.87 11.08 -8.77
CA GLY A 605 30.30 10.20 -9.84
C GLY A 605 29.90 10.80 -11.20
N PRO A 606 30.68 10.57 -12.25
CA PRO A 606 30.36 11.11 -13.57
C PRO A 606 29.04 10.48 -14.07
N PRO A 607 28.26 11.23 -14.85
CA PRO A 607 27.12 10.65 -15.57
C PRO A 607 27.64 9.61 -16.58
N PRO A 608 26.75 8.82 -17.20
CA PRO A 608 27.09 7.89 -18.27
C PRO A 608 27.84 8.58 -19.42
N ALA A 609 28.48 7.77 -20.24
CA ALA A 609 29.14 8.30 -21.46
C ALA A 609 28.14 9.02 -22.37
N VAL A 610 27.00 8.40 -22.59
CA VAL A 610 25.85 8.93 -23.34
C VAL A 610 24.65 9.04 -22.40
N ASP A 611 24.03 10.21 -22.35
CA ASP A 611 22.85 10.47 -21.53
C ASP A 611 22.06 11.64 -22.15
N VAL A 612 21.35 11.33 -23.24
CA VAL A 612 20.52 12.31 -23.95
C VAL A 612 19.21 12.52 -23.20
N TYR A 613 18.75 13.75 -23.14
CA TYR A 613 17.52 14.05 -22.41
C TYR A 613 16.69 15.16 -23.04
N ILE A 614 15.40 15.16 -22.68
CA ILE A 614 14.47 16.25 -22.95
C ILE A 614 14.20 16.93 -21.62
N ASN A 615 14.38 18.27 -21.56
CA ASN A 615 14.19 18.97 -20.29
C ASN A 615 12.72 18.98 -19.86
N ASP A 616 12.45 18.30 -18.77
CA ASP A 616 11.13 18.25 -18.10
C ASP A 616 11.03 19.20 -16.89
N GLY A 617 12.02 20.08 -16.72
CA GLY A 617 12.18 21.00 -15.59
C GLY A 617 13.31 20.61 -14.65
N ARG A 618 13.85 19.36 -14.74
CA ARG A 618 14.93 18.84 -13.89
C ARG A 618 16.32 18.91 -14.54
N ASP A 619 16.40 19.40 -15.76
CA ASP A 619 17.64 19.52 -16.54
C ASP A 619 18.44 18.20 -16.65
N GLY A 620 17.71 17.10 -16.86
CA GLY A 620 18.27 15.75 -17.03
C GLY A 620 18.54 14.97 -15.73
N GLU A 621 18.20 15.53 -14.57
CA GLU A 621 18.25 14.84 -13.28
C GLU A 621 16.95 14.06 -13.01
N TYR A 622 16.91 13.29 -11.88
CA TYR A 622 15.76 12.42 -11.55
C TYR A 622 15.19 12.70 -10.16
N ASP A 623 15.47 13.88 -9.61
CA ASP A 623 14.79 14.29 -8.37
C ASP A 623 13.27 14.24 -8.56
N TYR A 624 12.55 13.93 -7.50
CA TYR A 624 11.07 13.82 -7.58
C TYR A 624 10.44 15.12 -8.09
N ILE A 625 9.49 14.98 -8.99
CA ILE A 625 8.68 16.07 -9.52
C ILE A 625 7.20 15.69 -9.50
N SER A 626 6.39 16.51 -8.84
CA SER A 626 4.94 16.28 -8.71
C SER A 626 4.17 16.63 -9.99
N ASN A 627 4.69 17.54 -10.81
CA ASN A 627 4.09 17.95 -12.07
C ASN A 627 5.12 17.86 -13.21
N PHE A 628 5.05 16.80 -13.98
CA PHE A 628 5.88 16.57 -15.17
C PHE A 628 5.11 16.81 -16.48
N GLY A 629 3.84 17.23 -16.40
CA GLY A 629 2.96 17.43 -17.54
C GLY A 629 3.17 18.76 -18.29
N ASP A 630 4.18 19.55 -17.93
CA ASP A 630 4.45 20.86 -18.56
C ASP A 630 5.93 21.03 -18.91
N ALA A 631 6.51 20.00 -19.54
CA ALA A 631 7.91 19.96 -19.88
C ALA A 631 8.34 21.16 -20.78
N PRO A 632 9.30 21.99 -20.34
CA PRO A 632 9.76 23.14 -21.14
C PRO A 632 10.49 22.71 -22.42
N GLY A 633 11.01 21.48 -22.47
CA GLY A 633 11.68 20.92 -23.65
C GLY A 633 10.74 20.46 -24.77
N VAL A 634 9.41 20.57 -24.62
CA VAL A 634 8.41 20.20 -25.64
C VAL A 634 7.43 21.35 -25.83
N TRP A 635 7.17 21.76 -27.09
CA TRP A 635 6.18 22.82 -27.34
C TRP A 635 5.47 22.64 -28.68
N ASN A 636 4.25 23.17 -28.74
CA ASN A 636 3.38 23.20 -29.92
C ASN A 636 3.37 24.58 -30.60
N ARG A 637 3.28 24.62 -31.95
CA ARG A 637 3.20 25.82 -32.76
C ARG A 637 2.10 25.70 -33.82
N HIS A 638 1.58 26.85 -34.25
CA HIS A 638 0.63 26.92 -35.39
C HIS A 638 1.34 27.05 -36.74
N ALA A 639 2.64 27.37 -36.73
CA ALA A 639 3.48 27.51 -37.93
C ALA A 639 4.78 26.72 -37.76
N PRO A 640 5.40 26.27 -38.85
CA PRO A 640 6.66 25.52 -38.81
C PRO A 640 7.88 26.46 -38.62
N ASP A 641 7.85 27.32 -37.59
CA ASP A 641 8.82 28.39 -37.35
C ASP A 641 9.89 28.09 -36.29
N GLY A 642 9.74 26.99 -35.54
CA GLY A 642 10.71 26.56 -34.54
C GLY A 642 10.80 27.45 -33.29
N VAL A 643 9.99 28.50 -33.17
CA VAL A 643 10.04 29.44 -32.05
C VAL A 643 9.71 28.73 -30.75
N PRO A 644 10.59 28.80 -29.70
CA PRO A 644 10.43 28.02 -28.47
C PRO A 644 9.38 28.63 -27.52
N VAL A 645 8.17 28.83 -28.03
CA VAL A 645 7.00 29.34 -27.30
C VAL A 645 5.84 28.41 -27.56
N ASN A 646 5.27 27.83 -26.49
CA ASN A 646 4.14 26.93 -26.61
C ASN A 646 2.87 27.68 -26.96
N GLN A 647 2.07 27.14 -27.88
CA GLN A 647 0.76 27.63 -28.28
C GLN A 647 -0.29 26.51 -28.02
N PRO A 648 -1.52 26.88 -27.58
CA PRO A 648 -2.63 25.93 -27.53
C PRO A 648 -2.85 25.30 -28.91
N PRO A 649 -3.27 24.03 -28.98
CA PRO A 649 -3.51 23.37 -30.25
C PRO A 649 -4.78 23.96 -30.93
N VAL A 650 -4.77 24.02 -32.25
CA VAL A 650 -5.97 24.38 -33.05
C VAL A 650 -6.53 23.09 -33.61
N VAL A 651 -7.76 22.77 -33.20
CA VAL A 651 -8.45 21.51 -33.61
C VAL A 651 -8.76 21.53 -35.09
N GLY A 652 -8.54 20.40 -35.76
CA GLY A 652 -8.86 20.21 -37.17
C GLY A 652 -7.88 20.84 -38.16
N VAL A 653 -6.82 21.51 -37.70
CA VAL A 653 -5.76 22.05 -38.56
C VAL A 653 -4.37 21.48 -38.16
N THR A 654 -3.41 21.59 -39.10
CA THR A 654 -2.05 21.14 -38.82
C THR A 654 -1.40 22.02 -37.75
N ASN A 655 -0.94 21.35 -36.68
CA ASN A 655 -0.07 21.90 -35.65
C ASN A 655 1.35 21.31 -35.79
N TYR A 656 2.33 21.96 -35.21
CA TYR A 656 3.74 21.64 -35.33
C TYR A 656 4.37 21.51 -33.95
N CYS A 657 4.79 20.30 -33.58
CA CYS A 657 5.47 20.06 -32.31
C CYS A 657 6.99 20.13 -32.49
N TYR A 658 7.69 20.59 -31.47
CA TYR A 658 9.15 20.67 -31.41
C TYR A 658 9.65 20.09 -30.08
N VAL A 659 10.88 19.57 -30.12
CA VAL A 659 11.54 18.93 -28.98
C VAL A 659 12.98 19.46 -28.86
N ALA A 660 13.32 19.98 -27.71
CA ALA A 660 14.69 20.39 -27.37
C ALA A 660 15.45 19.25 -26.68
N VAL A 661 16.52 18.80 -27.30
CA VAL A 661 17.36 17.70 -26.85
C VAL A 661 18.71 18.21 -26.39
N LYS A 662 19.19 17.69 -25.24
CA LYS A 662 20.53 17.94 -24.70
C LYS A 662 21.19 16.60 -24.32
N ASN A 663 22.46 16.65 -23.94
CA ASN A 663 23.22 15.49 -23.49
C ASN A 663 23.95 15.80 -22.16
N ARG A 664 23.55 15.11 -21.10
CA ARG A 664 24.17 15.16 -19.77
C ARG A 664 25.47 14.33 -19.74
N GLY A 665 25.60 13.37 -20.65
CA GLY A 665 26.72 12.43 -20.73
C GLY A 665 28.07 13.07 -20.88
N THR A 666 29.14 12.29 -20.72
CA THR A 666 30.54 12.74 -20.78
C THR A 666 31.14 12.70 -22.20
N GLN A 667 30.40 12.13 -23.18
CA GLN A 667 30.82 12.04 -24.57
C GLN A 667 29.75 12.68 -25.48
N ASP A 668 30.24 13.27 -26.59
CA ASP A 668 29.37 13.83 -27.61
C ASP A 668 28.54 12.70 -28.31
N VAL A 669 27.34 13.01 -28.69
CA VAL A 669 26.43 12.12 -29.42
C VAL A 669 26.31 12.63 -30.86
N GLY A 670 26.70 11.82 -31.83
CA GLY A 670 26.65 12.20 -33.27
C GLY A 670 25.25 12.15 -33.84
N THR A 671 24.41 11.17 -33.43
CA THR A 671 23.07 10.95 -33.93
C THR A 671 22.12 10.54 -32.82
N ALA A 672 20.89 11.04 -32.86
CA ALA A 672 19.80 10.61 -31.99
C ALA A 672 18.51 10.54 -32.78
N GLN A 673 17.58 9.66 -32.35
CA GLN A 673 16.23 9.56 -32.89
C GLN A 673 15.28 10.25 -31.94
N VAL A 674 14.41 11.12 -32.46
CA VAL A 674 13.37 11.80 -31.69
C VAL A 674 12.01 11.41 -32.24
N ARG A 675 11.10 11.10 -31.36
CA ARG A 675 9.72 10.75 -31.66
C ARG A 675 8.77 11.53 -30.78
N VAL A 676 7.62 11.91 -31.34
CA VAL A 676 6.50 12.50 -30.61
C VAL A 676 5.27 11.65 -30.82
N ASP A 677 4.60 11.31 -29.76
CA ASP A 677 3.32 10.60 -29.72
C ASP A 677 2.26 11.49 -29.09
N VAL A 678 1.01 11.34 -29.53
CA VAL A 678 -0.11 12.16 -29.08
C VAL A 678 -1.21 11.26 -28.54
N ALA A 679 -1.74 11.60 -27.37
CA ALA A 679 -2.95 11.01 -26.81
C ALA A 679 -4.00 12.07 -26.52
N THR A 680 -5.27 11.68 -26.50
CA THR A 680 -6.39 12.52 -26.07
C THR A 680 -6.66 12.25 -24.59
N GLY A 681 -6.65 13.29 -23.76
CA GLY A 681 -6.87 13.20 -22.32
C GLY A 681 -5.58 13.22 -21.49
N PRO A 682 -5.72 13.37 -20.16
CA PRO A 682 -4.58 13.46 -19.22
C PRO A 682 -4.02 12.08 -18.80
N TRP A 683 -4.85 11.05 -18.83
CA TRP A 683 -4.52 9.70 -18.41
C TRP A 683 -4.31 8.85 -19.64
N ALA A 684 -3.08 8.47 -19.86
CA ALA A 684 -2.73 7.71 -21.04
C ALA A 684 -1.83 6.52 -20.67
N MET A 685 -2.16 5.38 -21.22
CA MET A 685 -1.34 4.18 -21.14
C MET A 685 -0.42 4.14 -22.35
N TRP A 686 0.87 4.12 -22.12
CA TRP A 686 1.82 3.78 -23.16
C TRP A 686 1.58 2.31 -23.54
N GLN A 687 1.37 2.06 -24.66
CA GLN A 687 1.37 2.32 -26.07
C GLN A 687 -0.09 2.47 -26.59
N ALA A 688 -1.09 2.05 -25.73
CA ALA A 688 -2.45 1.84 -26.19
C ALA A 688 -3.16 3.14 -26.61
N ASP A 689 -2.91 4.24 -25.87
CA ASP A 689 -3.64 5.50 -26.07
C ASP A 689 -2.90 6.50 -26.95
N PHE A 690 -1.70 6.15 -27.40
CA PHE A 690 -0.83 7.06 -28.14
C PHE A 690 -0.74 6.76 -29.63
N ALA A 691 -0.82 7.81 -30.46
CA ALA A 691 -0.57 7.76 -31.90
C ALA A 691 0.63 8.64 -32.27
N ILE A 692 1.48 8.15 -33.16
CA ILE A 692 2.67 8.89 -33.60
C ILE A 692 2.29 10.16 -34.35
N ALA A 693 2.96 11.27 -34.04
CA ALA A 693 2.84 12.56 -34.72
C ALA A 693 4.05 12.80 -35.63
N GLY A 694 3.85 12.95 -36.92
CA GLY A 694 4.90 13.36 -37.88
C GLY A 694 6.07 12.40 -38.08
N GLY A 695 5.98 11.16 -37.55
CA GLY A 695 7.00 10.12 -37.68
C GLY A 695 8.19 10.30 -36.75
N VAL A 696 9.28 9.52 -36.98
CA VAL A 696 10.55 9.60 -36.26
C VAL A 696 11.50 10.51 -37.02
N GLN A 697 12.16 11.42 -36.34
CA GLN A 697 13.18 12.30 -36.93
C GLN A 697 14.56 12.03 -36.37
N SER A 698 15.58 12.08 -37.23
CA SER A 698 16.98 11.94 -36.86
C SER A 698 17.60 13.31 -36.63
N ILE A 699 18.23 13.51 -35.49
CA ILE A 699 19.15 14.59 -35.26
C ILE A 699 20.51 14.15 -35.85
N ASN A 700 21.01 14.88 -36.84
CA ASN A 700 22.32 14.65 -37.44
C ASN A 700 23.25 15.85 -37.09
N GLY A 701 24.11 15.66 -36.12
CA GLY A 701 25.02 16.66 -35.63
C GLY A 701 25.33 16.45 -34.15
N PRO A 702 26.46 16.97 -33.63
CA PRO A 702 26.90 16.67 -32.29
C PRO A 702 25.95 17.30 -31.27
N ILE A 703 25.33 16.43 -30.44
CA ILE A 703 24.73 16.84 -29.17
C ILE A 703 25.89 16.78 -28.17
N LEU A 704 26.41 17.96 -27.83
CA LEU A 704 27.65 18.07 -27.06
C LEU A 704 27.47 17.56 -25.63
N ALA A 705 28.50 16.89 -25.16
CA ALA A 705 28.63 16.41 -23.79
C ALA A 705 28.48 17.54 -22.75
N ASN A 706 28.18 17.13 -21.52
CA ASN A 706 28.08 18.04 -20.37
C ASN A 706 27.11 19.21 -20.60
N LYS A 707 25.99 18.95 -21.30
CA LYS A 707 24.95 19.95 -21.62
C LYS A 707 25.43 21.12 -22.49
N GLY A 708 26.49 20.88 -23.30
CA GLY A 708 27.24 21.94 -24.03
C GLY A 708 26.42 22.68 -25.10
N ASN A 709 25.36 22.05 -25.64
CA ASN A 709 24.43 22.70 -26.57
C ASN A 709 23.00 22.15 -26.40
N THR A 710 22.07 22.79 -27.13
CA THR A 710 20.67 22.31 -27.27
C THR A 710 20.37 22.16 -28.75
N ILE A 711 19.87 21.01 -29.17
CA ILE A 711 19.43 20.76 -30.54
C ILE A 711 17.89 20.68 -30.54
N THR A 712 17.25 21.43 -31.43
CA THR A 712 15.81 21.36 -31.63
C THR A 712 15.47 20.40 -32.77
N ALA A 713 14.69 19.36 -32.45
CA ALA A 713 14.07 18.46 -33.42
C ALA A 713 12.64 18.95 -33.78
N GLY A 714 12.22 18.70 -35.00
CA GLY A 714 10.91 19.11 -35.51
C GLY A 714 11.00 19.92 -36.82
N PRO A 715 9.88 20.34 -37.39
CA PRO A 715 8.51 20.17 -36.87
C PRO A 715 7.97 18.73 -37.00
N PHE A 716 7.29 18.26 -35.95
CA PHE A 716 6.44 17.08 -35.98
C PHE A 716 5.01 17.53 -36.25
N GLN A 717 4.47 17.16 -37.40
CA GLN A 717 3.12 17.56 -37.82
C GLN A 717 2.06 16.68 -37.20
N TRP A 718 1.00 17.28 -36.68
CA TRP A 718 -0.17 16.56 -36.19
C TRP A 718 -1.44 17.39 -36.33
N ILE A 719 -2.57 16.71 -36.44
CA ILE A 719 -3.89 17.34 -36.56
C ILE A 719 -4.72 16.88 -35.36
N PRO A 720 -4.99 17.76 -34.38
CA PRO A 720 -5.85 17.42 -33.26
C PRO A 720 -7.27 17.11 -33.74
N SER A 721 -7.78 15.91 -33.40
CA SER A 721 -9.21 15.60 -33.54
C SER A 721 -9.97 16.16 -32.35
N PRO A 722 -11.26 16.57 -32.50
CA PRO A 722 -12.06 17.00 -31.37
C PRO A 722 -12.03 15.95 -30.25
N PRO A 723 -11.68 16.31 -29.01
CA PRO A 723 -11.68 15.37 -27.92
C PRO A 723 -13.11 14.96 -27.57
N ALA A 724 -13.31 13.66 -27.27
CA ALA A 724 -14.64 13.12 -27.02
C ALA A 724 -15.25 13.60 -25.68
N SER A 725 -14.43 13.97 -24.70
CA SER A 725 -14.87 14.30 -23.34
C SER A 725 -13.99 15.28 -22.56
N VAL A 726 -12.78 15.62 -23.03
CA VAL A 726 -11.85 16.49 -22.28
C VAL A 726 -11.10 17.38 -23.24
N ASP A 727 -11.08 18.69 -23.02
CA ASP A 727 -10.40 19.70 -23.86
C ASP A 727 -8.85 19.64 -23.71
N ARG A 728 -8.28 18.44 -23.70
CA ARG A 728 -6.87 18.23 -23.38
C ARG A 728 -6.23 17.17 -24.25
N TYR A 729 -5.00 17.46 -24.69
CA TYR A 729 -4.11 16.52 -25.39
C TYR A 729 -2.84 16.31 -24.58
N THR A 730 -2.25 15.14 -24.71
CA THR A 730 -0.95 14.82 -24.13
C THR A 730 0.05 14.55 -25.25
N LEU A 731 1.10 15.37 -25.34
CA LEU A 731 2.25 15.12 -26.17
C LEU A 731 3.29 14.34 -25.34
N LEU A 732 3.69 13.16 -25.80
CA LEU A 732 4.81 12.40 -25.24
C LEU A 732 5.98 12.46 -26.23
N ALA A 733 7.04 13.14 -25.86
CA ALA A 733 8.28 13.19 -26.63
C ALA A 733 9.27 12.15 -26.09
N SER A 734 10.01 11.50 -26.99
CA SER A 734 11.08 10.57 -26.63
C SER A 734 12.32 10.82 -27.48
N VAL A 735 13.51 10.63 -26.90
CA VAL A 735 14.80 10.66 -27.59
C VAL A 735 15.59 9.40 -27.30
N SER A 736 16.18 8.80 -28.34
CA SER A 736 17.06 7.63 -28.22
C SER A 736 18.37 7.86 -28.97
N ALA A 737 19.47 7.47 -28.35
CA ALA A 737 20.79 7.45 -28.96
C ALA A 737 21.47 6.11 -28.69
N THR A 738 22.50 5.76 -29.49
CA THR A 738 23.32 4.58 -29.23
C THR A 738 23.96 4.68 -27.84
N GLY A 739 23.67 3.72 -26.97
CA GLY A 739 24.12 3.70 -25.58
C GLY A 739 23.14 4.32 -24.59
N ASP A 740 22.08 4.99 -25.06
CA ASP A 740 21.05 5.56 -24.21
C ASP A 740 19.68 5.58 -24.92
N LEU A 741 18.98 4.46 -24.84
CA LEU A 741 17.65 4.30 -25.43
C LEU A 741 16.56 4.77 -24.44
N ALA A 742 15.52 5.43 -24.96
CA ALA A 742 14.31 5.71 -24.19
C ALA A 742 13.66 4.41 -23.70
N SER A 743 13.00 4.44 -22.55
CA SER A 743 12.26 3.28 -22.02
C SER A 743 11.05 2.90 -22.87
N THR A 744 10.58 3.79 -23.75
CA THR A 744 9.54 3.54 -24.76
C THR A 744 10.09 3.00 -26.08
N ASP A 745 11.38 2.94 -26.26
CA ASP A 745 12.01 2.45 -27.49
C ASP A 745 11.86 0.93 -27.58
N GLN A 746 11.10 0.45 -28.57
CA GLN A 746 10.82 -0.97 -28.78
C GLN A 746 12.07 -1.82 -29.01
N THR A 747 13.15 -1.19 -29.48
CA THR A 747 14.45 -1.87 -29.69
C THR A 747 15.24 -2.05 -28.39
N SER A 748 14.80 -1.43 -27.31
CA SER A 748 15.43 -1.53 -25.98
C SER A 748 15.36 -2.93 -25.36
N GLY A 749 14.38 -3.74 -25.77
CA GLY A 749 14.09 -5.03 -25.16
C GLY A 749 13.41 -4.97 -23.79
N LEU A 750 13.05 -3.76 -23.33
CA LEU A 750 12.38 -3.57 -22.04
C LEU A 750 10.89 -3.90 -22.14
N ARG A 751 10.31 -4.43 -21.07
CA ARG A 751 8.89 -4.76 -21.04
C ARG A 751 8.01 -3.53 -21.12
N CYS A 752 8.37 -2.45 -20.42
CA CYS A 752 7.65 -1.17 -20.50
C CYS A 752 7.65 -0.54 -21.89
N ALA A 753 8.62 -0.90 -22.77
CA ALA A 753 8.63 -0.46 -24.16
C ALA A 753 7.51 -1.09 -24.99
N LEU A 754 7.01 -2.25 -24.57
CA LEU A 754 5.97 -3.01 -25.27
C LEU A 754 4.56 -2.69 -24.73
N GLY A 755 4.45 -1.93 -23.63
CA GLY A 755 3.20 -1.53 -22.99
C GLY A 755 2.35 -2.68 -22.45
N PRO A 756 1.13 -2.43 -21.96
CA PRO A 756 0.68 -1.11 -21.55
C PRO A 756 1.35 -0.68 -20.22
N THR A 757 1.79 0.54 -20.14
CA THR A 757 2.44 1.10 -18.94
C THR A 757 1.88 2.49 -18.67
N ASP A 758 1.49 2.76 -17.43
CA ASP A 758 1.04 4.07 -16.99
C ASP A 758 2.18 5.08 -17.15
N ILE A 759 1.93 6.17 -17.89
CA ILE A 759 2.93 7.23 -18.12
C ILE A 759 3.41 7.88 -16.81
N ASN A 760 2.59 7.89 -15.75
CA ASN A 760 2.98 8.38 -14.42
C ASN A 760 4.07 7.51 -13.76
N ASN A 761 4.16 6.24 -14.17
CA ASN A 761 5.15 5.27 -13.72
C ASN A 761 6.25 5.02 -14.77
N LEU A 762 6.35 5.85 -15.78
CA LEU A 762 7.31 5.74 -16.87
C LEU A 762 8.10 7.03 -17.07
N VAL A 763 7.41 8.13 -17.36
CA VAL A 763 8.02 9.41 -17.76
C VAL A 763 8.90 10.04 -16.67
N PRO A 764 8.49 10.07 -15.38
CA PRO A 764 9.34 10.65 -14.33
C PRO A 764 10.65 9.89 -14.10
N PHE A 765 10.74 8.64 -14.59
CA PHE A 765 11.87 7.74 -14.35
C PHE A 765 12.86 7.66 -15.53
N ASP A 766 12.57 8.37 -16.62
CA ASP A 766 13.40 8.37 -17.80
C ASP A 766 13.54 9.80 -18.37
N ASN A 767 14.72 10.41 -18.24
CA ASN A 767 15.00 11.75 -18.75
C ASN A 767 15.00 11.84 -20.29
N ASN A 768 14.99 10.69 -20.99
CA ASN A 768 14.77 10.65 -22.45
C ASN A 768 13.29 10.88 -22.82
N LEU A 769 12.40 10.90 -21.84
CA LEU A 769 10.98 11.11 -22.01
C LEU A 769 10.55 12.44 -21.42
N ALA A 770 9.61 13.11 -22.08
CA ALA A 770 8.99 14.31 -21.54
C ALA A 770 7.55 14.41 -22.01
N ILE A 771 6.68 14.96 -21.18
CA ILE A 771 5.26 15.18 -21.47
C ILE A 771 4.96 16.67 -21.48
N ARG A 772 4.10 17.04 -22.43
CA ARG A 772 3.39 18.31 -22.40
C ARG A 772 1.91 18.13 -22.58
N HIS A 773 1.17 18.59 -21.59
CA HIS A 773 -0.29 18.71 -21.71
C HIS A 773 -0.67 20.00 -22.43
N LEU A 774 -1.58 19.90 -23.37
CA LEU A 774 -2.08 21.01 -24.15
C LEU A 774 -3.59 21.13 -23.97
N TRP A 775 -4.07 22.33 -23.64
CA TRP A 775 -5.50 22.64 -23.54
C TRP A 775 -5.96 23.24 -24.87
N ALA A 776 -7.06 22.74 -25.43
CA ALA A 776 -7.64 23.22 -26.69
C ALA A 776 -8.48 24.47 -26.48
#